data_2576c4e141f213ddd7ac26a400c346af
#
_entry.id   2576c4e141f213ddd7ac26a400c346af
#
_cell.length_a   1.000
_cell.length_b   1.000
_cell.length_c   1.000
_cell.angle_alpha   90.00
_cell.angle_beta   90.00
_cell.angle_gamma   90.00
#
_symmetry.space_group_name_H-M   'P 1'
#
loop_
_entity.id
_entity.type
_entity.pdbx_description
1 polymer ?
#
loop_
_entity_poly.entity_id
_entity_poly.type
_entity_poly.pdbx_seq_one_letter_code
_entity_poly.pdbx_strand_id
1 'polypeptide(L)'
;MSIQQIFAIRMNALAAFLLGVSGVTADATAADAPAAASAATAAPVAGTPVAGAPVASAKKSSEPIVTGPVAGVSGTGDLVLAEGGRTTSVVVVRESAGQWEKRAALDLASYIERIADAKPRVASTPADVAAALANSNSVPTLIVGQAALDADPTLKTALQKASTAAKAAPLLRIDAVAIRRVGQRVYLAGSNDDSHYYAVSELLQRWGCRWYMPGEFGEHIPRHPRLAVGQLDYAYASPFEVRRYWLSWNGDTTGQQEFMRRNFFNEEVVPNGHNLAQFTKELIPPGKSMFNVPISEDRTADHVAGQLEKAFANGERIQLGMEDGIYQSDSAADRQLIALQYDKYFLTQSYTDAFMTFYNKTAQRLLAKHPNSRALIGFLIYSNITLPPVKDITAAKPLVGYFAPIDFDPIHGMDDPRSKPRRECRDIFHRWAKIMQGRLVIYDYDQGMLVWRDLPNPSHQAFRHDVQHYLKAGILGVDTESRGAMATTGLNLFLRGQLLWRPAIDVDGLIAEHYTSFYGPAAEPMAAYWNAIYRVWEETLATEHEYFLAPAIYTPELLATLRARLADANQRLAPLAGRGDAASKRFVERLRFVSLGFAVLENYMAMTRAAATDTDFAAAVAAGERGLAAREQLTAMNPTFTTYKTIGEHGYAWWPGEVKQYQELLPLVNGSKGQLVAKLPLVWNWRRDEKDVGVKENWFRQPIDLAAWNSLPKPIGPAERWALEGKWEQVSADLYLQAQGVLGPDYQSYTGHGWYQTDIELSGAQIAGPLRLKFPGIFNECWLYVNGEMVAHRPFQGVWWMNDYRFEWEVDVAGKFKAGKNSIVIRHHNPHHFGGMFRRPFLYRAVTP
;
A
#
# COMPACT_ATOMS: atom_id res chain seq x y z
N MET A 1 4.86 -8.14 27.43
CA MET A 1 4.93 -6.65 27.35
C MET A 1 3.80 -6.21 26.44
N SER A 2 3.14 -5.09 26.72
CA SER A 2 2.10 -4.56 25.82
C SER A 2 2.73 -3.94 24.56
N ILE A 3 1.96 -3.89 23.45
CA ILE A 3 2.38 -3.24 22.20
C ILE A 3 2.84 -1.79 22.45
N GLN A 4 2.23 -1.09 23.41
CA GLN A 4 2.65 0.26 23.83
C GLN A 4 4.05 0.31 24.48
N GLN A 5 4.48 -0.74 25.18
CA GLN A 5 5.83 -0.81 25.75
C GLN A 5 6.89 -1.11 24.70
N ILE A 6 6.54 -1.90 23.68
CA ILE A 6 7.40 -2.14 22.50
C ILE A 6 7.58 -0.84 21.71
N PHE A 7 6.52 -0.01 21.61
CA PHE A 7 6.55 1.27 20.93
C PHE A 7 7.39 2.33 21.64
N ALA A 8 7.32 2.40 22.96
CA ALA A 8 8.16 3.31 23.75
C ALA A 8 9.65 2.98 23.62
N ILE A 9 9.98 1.69 23.49
CA ILE A 9 11.36 1.23 23.22
C ILE A 9 11.80 1.63 21.80
N ARG A 10 10.89 1.58 20.80
CA ARG A 10 11.18 1.98 19.40
C ARG A 10 11.46 3.49 19.28
N MET A 11 10.67 4.33 19.92
CA MET A 11 10.88 5.79 19.93
C MET A 11 12.19 6.17 20.63
N ASN A 12 12.54 5.48 21.72
CA ASN A 12 13.80 5.71 22.45
C ASN A 12 15.03 5.20 21.66
N ALA A 13 14.91 4.12 20.90
CA ALA A 13 15.98 3.64 20.03
C ALA A 13 16.22 4.59 18.85
N LEU A 14 15.16 5.16 18.27
CA LEU A 14 15.27 6.17 17.21
C LEU A 14 15.88 7.48 17.75
N ALA A 15 15.48 7.92 18.93
CA ALA A 15 16.05 9.09 19.60
C ALA A 15 17.53 8.88 20.01
N ALA A 16 17.91 7.67 20.45
CA ALA A 16 19.30 7.34 20.79
C ALA A 16 20.20 7.28 19.55
N PHE A 17 19.65 6.86 18.37
CA PHE A 17 20.38 6.89 17.11
C PHE A 17 20.63 8.33 16.60
N LEU A 18 19.65 9.23 16.80
CA LEU A 18 19.80 10.67 16.49
C LEU A 18 20.86 11.38 17.33
N LEU A 19 21.09 10.94 18.57
CA LEU A 19 22.09 11.50 19.47
C LEU A 19 23.50 10.93 19.26
N GLY A 20 23.63 9.77 18.60
CA GLY A 20 24.92 9.11 18.34
C GLY A 20 25.69 9.62 17.11
N VAL A 21 25.07 10.41 16.24
CA VAL A 21 25.66 10.89 14.97
C VAL A 21 26.25 12.31 15.08
N SER A 22 26.08 12.99 16.21
CA SER A 22 26.54 14.37 16.42
C SER A 22 28.05 14.54 16.75
N GLY A 23 28.91 13.63 16.31
CA GLY A 23 30.31 13.58 16.73
C GLY A 23 31.35 13.38 15.64
N VAL A 24 31.11 13.76 14.37
CA VAL A 24 32.18 13.80 13.35
C VAL A 24 32.04 15.08 12.52
N THR A 25 32.77 16.10 12.88
CA THR A 25 33.09 17.25 12.02
C THR A 25 34.31 16.87 11.17
N ALA A 26 34.14 16.82 9.85
CA ALA A 26 35.26 16.78 8.93
C ALA A 26 35.16 17.99 8.01
N ASP A 27 36.11 18.89 8.14
CA ASP A 27 36.33 19.99 7.20
C ASP A 27 36.60 19.46 5.79
N ALA A 28 35.85 19.95 4.83
CA ALA A 28 36.23 19.87 3.43
C ALA A 28 35.80 21.15 2.73
N THR A 29 36.78 21.84 2.21
CA THR A 29 36.72 23.12 1.49
C THR A 29 35.94 23.01 0.18
N ALA A 30 35.15 24.04 -0.08
CA ALA A 30 34.33 24.23 -1.26
C ALA A 30 35.10 24.81 -2.47
N ALA A 31 34.55 24.59 -3.62
CA ALA A 31 34.54 25.43 -4.83
C ALA A 31 33.75 24.72 -5.95
N ASP A 32 33.03 25.25 -6.75
CA ASP A 32 32.37 26.43 -7.27
C ASP A 32 31.49 26.11 -8.50
N ALA A 33 30.61 26.75 -8.88
CA ALA A 33 29.43 27.42 -9.28
C ALA A 33 29.03 27.68 -10.72
N PRO A 34 28.14 28.28 -11.32
CA PRO A 34 26.80 28.80 -11.48
C PRO A 34 25.97 28.45 -12.74
N ALA A 35 24.93 28.88 -12.94
CA ALA A 35 23.77 29.67 -13.31
C ALA A 35 23.00 29.50 -14.64
N ALA A 36 21.86 29.77 -14.86
CA ALA A 36 20.70 30.57 -15.21
C ALA A 36 19.73 30.09 -16.29
N ALA A 37 18.71 30.45 -16.42
CA ALA A 37 17.43 31.09 -16.51
C ALA A 37 16.61 31.00 -17.81
N SER A 38 15.45 31.19 -17.83
CA SER A 38 14.35 31.97 -18.39
C SER A 38 13.13 31.21 -18.92
N ALA A 39 11.99 31.79 -18.65
CA ALA A 39 10.66 31.21 -18.70
C ALA A 39 9.97 31.24 -20.07
N ALA A 40 9.15 30.23 -20.33
CA ALA A 40 8.03 30.35 -21.25
C ALA A 40 6.80 29.63 -20.62
N THR A 41 5.65 30.23 -20.73
CA THR A 41 4.37 29.68 -20.27
C THR A 41 3.96 28.48 -21.09
N ALA A 42 3.82 27.33 -20.45
CA ALA A 42 3.24 26.14 -21.08
C ALA A 42 1.72 26.08 -20.78
N ALA A 43 0.91 25.90 -21.80
CA ALA A 43 -0.50 25.56 -21.68
C ALA A 43 -0.64 24.09 -21.25
N PRO A 44 -1.73 23.73 -20.55
CA PRO A 44 -1.94 22.35 -20.10
C PRO A 44 -2.12 21.41 -21.31
N VAL A 45 -1.41 20.31 -21.30
CA VAL A 45 -1.53 19.27 -22.34
C VAL A 45 -2.75 18.41 -22.00
N ALA A 46 -3.78 18.53 -22.81
CA ALA A 46 -4.92 17.59 -22.77
C ALA A 46 -4.48 16.27 -23.41
N GLY A 47 -4.45 15.19 -22.63
CA GLY A 47 -4.18 13.85 -23.12
C GLY A 47 -5.33 13.33 -23.98
N THR A 48 -5.06 13.02 -25.24
CA THR A 48 -5.95 12.24 -26.09
C THR A 48 -5.70 10.76 -25.86
N PRO A 49 -6.75 9.90 -25.82
CA PRO A 49 -6.58 8.49 -25.54
C PRO A 49 -5.88 7.77 -26.69
N VAL A 50 -4.78 7.09 -26.37
CA VAL A 50 -4.20 6.09 -27.29
C VAL A 50 -5.08 4.85 -27.23
N ALA A 51 -5.60 4.43 -28.37
CA ALA A 51 -6.41 3.22 -28.50
C ALA A 51 -5.58 1.99 -28.11
N GLY A 52 -5.93 1.36 -26.99
CA GLY A 52 -5.30 0.13 -26.54
C GLY A 52 -5.56 -1.01 -27.50
N ALA A 53 -4.51 -1.76 -27.83
CA ALA A 53 -4.64 -3.03 -28.55
C ALA A 53 -5.45 -4.03 -27.70
N PRO A 54 -6.30 -4.87 -28.30
CA PRO A 54 -7.16 -5.79 -27.55
C PRO A 54 -6.31 -6.84 -26.85
N VAL A 55 -6.41 -6.88 -25.53
CA VAL A 55 -5.86 -7.97 -24.70
C VAL A 55 -6.53 -9.27 -25.15
N ALA A 56 -5.71 -10.25 -25.55
CA ALA A 56 -6.18 -11.56 -25.94
C ALA A 56 -7.04 -12.20 -24.85
N SER A 57 -8.29 -12.48 -25.15
CA SER A 57 -9.24 -13.10 -24.23
C SER A 57 -8.72 -14.47 -23.78
N ALA A 58 -8.38 -14.58 -22.49
CA ALA A 58 -8.13 -15.87 -21.86
C ALA A 58 -9.38 -16.75 -22.03
N LYS A 59 -9.19 -18.00 -22.41
CA LYS A 59 -10.26 -18.99 -22.53
C LYS A 59 -11.02 -19.07 -21.20
N LYS A 60 -12.32 -18.79 -21.24
CA LYS A 60 -13.22 -18.97 -20.11
C LYS A 60 -13.13 -20.42 -19.63
N SER A 61 -12.64 -20.62 -18.41
CA SER A 61 -12.83 -21.86 -17.67
C SER A 61 -14.33 -22.00 -17.37
N SER A 62 -14.90 -23.17 -17.63
CA SER A 62 -16.34 -23.44 -17.55
C SER A 62 -16.82 -23.78 -16.12
N GLU A 63 -16.30 -23.11 -15.10
CA GLU A 63 -16.90 -23.19 -13.76
C GLU A 63 -17.88 -22.03 -13.56
N PRO A 64 -19.09 -22.26 -13.04
CA PRO A 64 -20.07 -21.20 -12.86
C PRO A 64 -19.57 -20.22 -11.78
N ILE A 65 -19.15 -19.05 -12.25
CA ILE A 65 -18.91 -17.89 -11.36
C ILE A 65 -20.23 -17.58 -10.69
N VAL A 66 -20.29 -17.70 -9.36
CA VAL A 66 -21.46 -17.33 -8.57
C VAL A 66 -21.49 -15.80 -8.45
N THR A 67 -21.70 -15.14 -9.56
CA THR A 67 -22.05 -13.73 -9.66
C THR A 67 -23.47 -13.65 -10.21
N GLY A 68 -24.40 -13.66 -9.30
CA GLY A 68 -25.79 -13.36 -9.61
C GLY A 68 -26.56 -13.41 -8.30
N PRO A 69 -27.53 -12.54 -8.10
CA PRO A 69 -28.39 -12.68 -6.95
C PRO A 69 -29.08 -14.04 -7.07
N VAL A 70 -28.77 -14.97 -6.20
CA VAL A 70 -29.70 -16.05 -5.86
C VAL A 70 -30.77 -15.40 -4.97
N ALA A 71 -31.23 -14.27 -5.40
CA ALA A 71 -32.43 -13.64 -4.94
C ALA A 71 -33.54 -14.56 -5.33
N GLY A 72 -34.37 -14.93 -4.38
CA GLY A 72 -35.58 -15.69 -4.46
C GLY A 72 -36.26 -15.90 -5.82
N VAL A 73 -35.55 -16.40 -6.81
CA VAL A 73 -36.14 -16.88 -8.05
C VAL A 73 -36.79 -18.20 -7.72
N SER A 74 -38.09 -18.17 -7.67
CA SER A 74 -38.97 -19.32 -7.41
C SER A 74 -38.78 -20.35 -8.52
N GLY A 75 -37.82 -21.26 -8.34
CA GLY A 75 -37.79 -22.53 -9.06
C GLY A 75 -38.70 -23.52 -8.37
N THR A 76 -39.40 -24.33 -9.13
CA THR A 76 -40.14 -25.51 -8.61
C THR A 76 -39.11 -26.43 -7.96
N GLY A 77 -39.13 -26.53 -6.63
CA GLY A 77 -38.21 -27.35 -5.85
C GLY A 77 -37.28 -26.64 -4.88
N ASP A 78 -37.39 -25.30 -4.72
CA ASP A 78 -36.63 -24.55 -3.73
C ASP A 78 -37.09 -24.83 -2.30
N LEU A 79 -36.14 -24.93 -1.34
CA LEU A 79 -36.43 -25.03 0.08
C LEU A 79 -36.67 -23.61 0.64
N VAL A 80 -37.93 -23.33 0.95
CA VAL A 80 -38.30 -22.04 1.59
C VAL A 80 -37.89 -22.05 3.02
N LEU A 81 -37.09 -21.08 3.45
CA LEU A 81 -36.61 -20.88 4.81
C LEU A 81 -37.45 -19.87 5.57
N ALA A 82 -37.88 -18.82 4.87
CA ALA A 82 -38.76 -17.78 5.43
C ALA A 82 -39.61 -17.18 4.32
N GLU A 83 -40.85 -16.82 4.63
CA GLU A 83 -41.81 -16.18 3.73
C GLU A 83 -42.85 -15.34 4.49
N GLY A 84 -43.10 -14.13 4.01
CA GLY A 84 -44.10 -13.22 4.57
C GLY A 84 -43.89 -12.89 6.06
N GLY A 85 -42.67 -12.75 6.52
CA GLY A 85 -42.32 -12.46 7.89
C GLY A 85 -42.47 -13.66 8.86
N ARG A 86 -42.55 -14.88 8.30
CA ARG A 86 -42.70 -16.13 9.10
C ARG A 86 -41.64 -17.14 8.68
N THR A 87 -41.19 -17.95 9.66
CA THR A 87 -40.30 -19.08 9.44
C THR A 87 -40.60 -20.23 10.41
N THR A 88 -40.46 -21.45 9.93
CA THR A 88 -40.39 -22.66 10.74
C THR A 88 -38.97 -23.23 10.77
N SER A 89 -38.02 -22.59 10.05
CA SER A 89 -36.63 -23.05 9.91
C SER A 89 -35.92 -23.09 11.25
N VAL A 90 -35.03 -24.06 11.39
CA VAL A 90 -34.18 -24.22 12.58
C VAL A 90 -32.71 -24.21 12.15
N VAL A 91 -31.90 -23.42 12.84
CA VAL A 91 -30.45 -23.48 12.74
C VAL A 91 -29.93 -24.38 13.85
N VAL A 92 -29.09 -25.36 13.48
CA VAL A 92 -28.56 -26.36 14.42
C VAL A 92 -27.04 -26.15 14.53
N VAL A 93 -26.56 -26.07 15.78
CA VAL A 93 -25.14 -26.03 16.12
C VAL A 93 -24.92 -26.81 17.43
N ARG A 94 -23.79 -27.49 17.58
CA ARG A 94 -23.47 -28.21 18.81
C ARG A 94 -23.20 -27.28 20.00
N GLU A 95 -23.51 -27.72 21.19
CA GLU A 95 -23.14 -27.03 22.44
C GLU A 95 -21.60 -26.97 22.60
N SER A 96 -20.90 -28.03 22.20
CA SER A 96 -19.44 -28.14 22.25
C SER A 96 -18.74 -27.48 21.07
N ALA A 97 -19.46 -26.76 20.19
CA ALA A 97 -18.91 -26.08 19.01
C ALA A 97 -17.86 -25.02 19.38
N GLY A 98 -16.92 -24.75 18.46
CA GLY A 98 -15.95 -23.70 18.60
C GLY A 98 -16.58 -22.29 18.61
N GLN A 99 -15.76 -21.29 18.86
CA GLN A 99 -16.24 -19.91 18.95
C GLN A 99 -16.85 -19.44 17.63
N TRP A 100 -16.17 -19.68 16.52
CA TRP A 100 -16.60 -19.21 15.21
C TRP A 100 -17.74 -20.06 14.63
N GLU A 101 -17.77 -21.35 14.94
CA GLU A 101 -18.90 -22.21 14.57
C GLU A 101 -20.21 -21.77 15.28
N LYS A 102 -20.16 -21.44 16.58
CA LYS A 102 -21.29 -20.87 17.32
C LYS A 102 -21.70 -19.51 16.75
N ARG A 103 -20.72 -18.65 16.51
CA ARG A 103 -20.97 -17.32 15.92
C ARG A 103 -21.61 -17.44 14.54
N ALA A 104 -21.16 -18.36 13.71
CA ALA A 104 -21.74 -18.63 12.39
C ALA A 104 -23.23 -18.97 12.45
N ALA A 105 -23.62 -19.83 13.38
CA ALA A 105 -25.04 -20.21 13.57
C ALA A 105 -25.91 -19.04 14.05
N LEU A 106 -25.38 -18.22 14.95
CA LEU A 106 -26.08 -17.01 15.44
C LEU A 106 -26.18 -15.93 14.33
N ASP A 107 -25.12 -15.69 13.60
CA ASP A 107 -25.12 -14.76 12.48
C ASP A 107 -26.07 -15.25 11.39
N LEU A 108 -26.07 -16.53 11.04
CA LEU A 108 -27.00 -17.09 10.06
C LEU A 108 -28.47 -16.82 10.43
N ALA A 109 -28.86 -17.08 11.67
CA ALA A 109 -30.21 -16.80 12.13
C ALA A 109 -30.54 -15.29 12.12
N SER A 110 -29.59 -14.44 12.54
CA SER A 110 -29.74 -12.99 12.54
C SER A 110 -29.83 -12.41 11.12
N TYR A 111 -29.02 -12.91 10.17
CA TYR A 111 -29.09 -12.44 8.79
C TYR A 111 -30.37 -12.91 8.08
N ILE A 112 -30.88 -14.12 8.37
CA ILE A 112 -32.19 -14.55 7.86
C ILE A 112 -33.30 -13.61 8.38
N GLU A 113 -33.27 -13.25 9.67
CA GLU A 113 -34.18 -12.26 10.25
C GLU A 113 -34.07 -10.92 9.52
N ARG A 114 -32.88 -10.42 9.32
CA ARG A 114 -32.62 -9.11 8.65
C ARG A 114 -32.99 -9.11 7.17
N ILE A 115 -32.90 -10.25 6.48
CA ILE A 115 -33.26 -10.40 5.06
C ILE A 115 -34.79 -10.53 4.89
N ALA A 116 -35.45 -11.36 5.72
CA ALA A 116 -36.83 -11.83 5.47
C ALA A 116 -37.82 -11.47 6.60
N ASP A 117 -37.43 -10.64 7.55
CA ASP A 117 -38.18 -10.25 8.75
C ASP A 117 -38.68 -11.45 9.59
N ALA A 118 -37.99 -12.59 9.54
CA ALA A 118 -38.36 -13.84 10.18
C ALA A 118 -37.14 -14.53 10.79
N LYS A 119 -37.10 -14.68 12.14
CA LYS A 119 -35.94 -15.24 12.84
C LYS A 119 -36.07 -16.74 13.06
N PRO A 120 -35.22 -17.59 12.50
CA PRO A 120 -35.13 -18.99 12.82
C PRO A 120 -34.75 -19.22 14.29
N ARG A 121 -35.28 -20.29 14.88
CA ARG A 121 -34.83 -20.77 16.19
C ARG A 121 -33.43 -21.37 16.03
N VAL A 122 -32.54 -21.08 16.97
CA VAL A 122 -31.23 -21.75 17.08
C VAL A 122 -31.33 -22.87 18.13
N ALA A 123 -31.07 -24.10 17.69
CA ALA A 123 -30.97 -25.29 18.54
C ALA A 123 -29.49 -25.53 18.84
N SER A 124 -29.09 -25.39 20.10
CA SER A 124 -27.72 -25.54 20.55
C SER A 124 -27.49 -26.49 21.72
N THR A 125 -28.53 -26.77 22.56
CA THR A 125 -28.40 -27.77 23.60
C THR A 125 -28.52 -29.18 23.02
N PRO A 126 -27.95 -30.23 23.65
CA PRO A 126 -28.05 -31.60 23.16
C PRO A 126 -29.50 -32.10 22.91
N ALA A 127 -30.43 -31.72 23.77
CA ALA A 127 -31.85 -32.08 23.63
C ALA A 127 -32.49 -31.35 22.42
N ASP A 128 -32.23 -30.03 22.27
CA ASP A 128 -32.77 -29.26 21.17
C ASP A 128 -32.19 -29.70 19.82
N VAL A 129 -30.88 -30.00 19.77
CA VAL A 129 -30.19 -30.52 18.57
C VAL A 129 -30.83 -31.87 18.17
N ALA A 130 -30.99 -32.81 19.12
CA ALA A 130 -31.60 -34.11 18.84
C ALA A 130 -33.03 -33.97 18.31
N ALA A 131 -33.85 -33.09 18.94
CA ALA A 131 -35.22 -32.81 18.53
C ALA A 131 -35.27 -32.16 17.13
N ALA A 132 -34.37 -31.18 16.84
CA ALA A 132 -34.33 -30.53 15.55
C ALA A 132 -33.92 -31.51 14.43
N LEU A 133 -32.93 -32.37 14.69
CA LEU A 133 -32.48 -33.37 13.71
C LEU A 133 -33.53 -34.44 13.44
N ALA A 134 -34.27 -34.87 14.47
CA ALA A 134 -35.39 -35.83 14.32
C ALA A 134 -36.51 -35.29 13.41
N ASN A 135 -36.79 -33.97 13.51
CA ASN A 135 -37.82 -33.30 12.73
C ASN A 135 -37.33 -32.78 11.37
N SER A 136 -36.05 -32.90 11.05
CA SER A 136 -35.40 -32.27 9.89
C SER A 136 -35.75 -32.88 8.51
N ASN A 137 -36.62 -33.87 8.47
CA ASN A 137 -37.25 -34.37 7.24
C ASN A 137 -38.53 -33.59 6.83
N SER A 138 -39.12 -32.86 7.76
CA SER A 138 -40.36 -32.09 7.56
C SER A 138 -40.22 -30.62 7.82
N VAL A 139 -39.17 -30.19 8.51
CA VAL A 139 -38.90 -28.80 8.88
C VAL A 139 -37.57 -28.35 8.22
N PRO A 140 -37.54 -27.20 7.54
CA PRO A 140 -36.30 -26.68 6.98
C PRO A 140 -35.21 -26.51 8.05
N THR A 141 -34.09 -27.22 7.91
CA THR A 141 -33.07 -27.28 8.94
C THR A 141 -31.69 -26.95 8.39
N LEU A 142 -31.08 -25.86 8.86
CA LEU A 142 -29.72 -25.46 8.50
C LEU A 142 -28.77 -25.98 9.58
N ILE A 143 -27.94 -26.94 9.23
CA ILE A 143 -27.06 -27.67 10.13
C ILE A 143 -25.65 -27.12 9.94
N VAL A 144 -25.07 -26.55 11.00
CA VAL A 144 -23.78 -25.81 10.92
C VAL A 144 -22.67 -26.62 11.59
N GLY A 145 -21.53 -26.62 10.95
CA GLY A 145 -20.26 -27.04 11.50
C GLY A 145 -20.13 -28.52 11.76
N GLN A 146 -19.65 -28.88 12.93
CA GLN A 146 -19.46 -30.29 13.31
C GLN A 146 -20.79 -31.10 13.35
N ALA A 147 -21.90 -30.41 13.67
CA ALA A 147 -23.23 -31.06 13.60
C ALA A 147 -23.56 -31.49 12.15
N ALA A 148 -23.16 -30.72 11.14
CA ALA A 148 -23.34 -31.11 9.74
C ALA A 148 -22.44 -32.30 9.36
N LEU A 149 -21.18 -32.30 9.80
CA LEU A 149 -20.23 -33.41 9.57
C LEU A 149 -20.64 -34.72 10.21
N ASP A 150 -21.42 -34.69 11.29
CA ASP A 150 -21.92 -35.89 11.94
C ASP A 150 -23.21 -36.38 11.30
N ALA A 151 -24.08 -35.45 10.90
CA ALA A 151 -25.33 -35.79 10.24
C ALA A 151 -25.14 -36.29 8.78
N ASP A 152 -24.08 -35.81 8.10
CA ASP A 152 -23.62 -36.31 6.78
C ASP A 152 -22.11 -36.48 6.76
N PRO A 153 -21.57 -37.67 7.14
CA PRO A 153 -20.12 -37.93 7.12
C PRO A 153 -19.43 -37.84 5.76
N THR A 154 -20.20 -37.87 4.65
CA THR A 154 -19.63 -37.76 3.29
C THR A 154 -19.11 -36.36 3.02
N LEU A 155 -19.52 -35.35 3.77
CA LEU A 155 -18.97 -33.99 3.71
C LEU A 155 -17.48 -33.95 4.09
N LYS A 156 -17.02 -34.84 5.01
CA LYS A 156 -15.60 -34.95 5.36
C LYS A 156 -14.76 -35.36 4.13
N THR A 157 -15.29 -36.29 3.34
CA THR A 157 -14.63 -36.72 2.09
C THR A 157 -14.63 -35.57 1.05
N ALA A 158 -15.72 -34.81 0.96
CA ALA A 158 -15.80 -33.66 0.04
C ALA A 158 -14.80 -32.57 0.44
N LEU A 159 -14.69 -32.23 1.72
CA LEU A 159 -13.74 -31.27 2.25
C LEU A 159 -12.28 -31.71 2.00
N GLN A 160 -11.98 -33.00 2.28
CA GLN A 160 -10.63 -33.55 2.05
C GLN A 160 -10.26 -33.50 0.56
N LYS A 161 -11.20 -33.87 -0.32
CA LYS A 161 -11.00 -33.79 -1.77
C LYS A 161 -10.74 -32.36 -2.24
N ALA A 162 -11.53 -31.40 -1.76
CA ALA A 162 -11.35 -29.97 -2.08
C ALA A 162 -9.99 -29.46 -1.58
N SER A 163 -9.60 -29.77 -0.33
CA SER A 163 -8.31 -29.40 0.24
C SER A 163 -7.15 -29.97 -0.56
N THR A 164 -7.18 -31.24 -0.92
CA THR A 164 -6.11 -31.89 -1.70
C THR A 164 -6.02 -31.32 -3.12
N ALA A 165 -7.16 -30.97 -3.73
CA ALA A 165 -7.19 -30.32 -5.05
C ALA A 165 -6.62 -28.89 -5.01
N ALA A 166 -6.84 -28.16 -3.93
CA ALA A 166 -6.29 -26.82 -3.75
C ALA A 166 -4.78 -26.83 -3.47
N LYS A 167 -4.34 -27.75 -2.59
CA LYS A 167 -2.91 -27.92 -2.26
C LYS A 167 -2.66 -29.32 -1.72
N ALA A 168 -1.88 -30.11 -2.45
CA ALA A 168 -1.63 -31.52 -2.13
C ALA A 168 -0.86 -31.74 -0.82
N ALA A 169 0.05 -30.84 -0.47
CA ALA A 169 0.90 -30.90 0.73
C ALA A 169 0.99 -29.52 1.41
N PRO A 170 -0.02 -29.12 2.18
CA PRO A 170 0.03 -27.86 2.91
C PRO A 170 1.09 -27.88 4.02
N LEU A 171 1.75 -26.75 4.24
CA LEU A 171 2.70 -26.57 5.34
C LEU A 171 1.99 -26.18 6.65
N LEU A 172 0.96 -25.34 6.55
CA LEU A 172 0.20 -24.85 7.69
C LEU A 172 -1.20 -25.45 7.71
N ARG A 173 -2.17 -24.82 7.10
CA ARG A 173 -3.57 -25.22 7.12
C ARG A 173 -4.26 -24.82 5.81
N ILE A 174 -5.06 -25.72 5.26
CA ILE A 174 -6.00 -25.39 4.18
C ILE A 174 -7.40 -25.24 4.77
N ASP A 175 -8.03 -24.14 4.45
CA ASP A 175 -9.43 -23.89 4.79
C ASP A 175 -10.32 -24.33 3.63
N ALA A 176 -11.21 -25.26 3.92
CA ALA A 176 -12.18 -25.80 2.97
C ALA A 176 -13.61 -25.68 3.52
N VAL A 177 -14.56 -25.50 2.62
CA VAL A 177 -16.01 -25.47 2.91
C VAL A 177 -16.75 -26.52 2.10
N ALA A 178 -17.87 -27.01 2.65
CA ALA A 178 -18.84 -27.83 1.94
C ALA A 178 -20.24 -27.36 2.29
N ILE A 179 -21.06 -27.11 1.27
CA ILE A 179 -22.45 -26.68 1.37
C ILE A 179 -23.30 -27.64 0.56
N ARG A 180 -24.24 -28.32 1.20
CA ARG A 180 -25.09 -29.32 0.55
C ARG A 180 -26.51 -29.19 0.99
N ARG A 181 -27.45 -29.32 0.05
CA ARG A 181 -28.87 -29.47 0.35
C ARG A 181 -29.35 -30.88 0.01
N VAL A 182 -30.02 -31.54 0.99
CA VAL A 182 -30.71 -32.82 0.78
C VAL A 182 -32.11 -32.69 1.38
N GLY A 183 -33.14 -32.65 0.57
CA GLY A 183 -34.52 -32.45 1.01
C GLY A 183 -34.69 -31.14 1.78
N GLN A 184 -35.12 -31.27 3.07
CA GLN A 184 -35.33 -30.16 3.99
C GLN A 184 -34.03 -29.74 4.73
N ARG A 185 -32.92 -30.40 4.52
CA ARG A 185 -31.67 -30.18 5.23
C ARG A 185 -30.68 -29.38 4.37
N VAL A 186 -30.06 -28.35 4.96
CA VAL A 186 -28.94 -27.63 4.40
C VAL A 186 -27.74 -27.82 5.32
N TYR A 187 -26.72 -28.46 4.85
CA TYR A 187 -25.46 -28.71 5.57
C TYR A 187 -24.46 -27.63 5.25
N LEU A 188 -23.86 -27.01 6.25
CA LEU A 188 -22.89 -25.93 6.17
C LEU A 188 -21.67 -26.32 7.00
N ALA A 189 -20.65 -26.87 6.39
CA ALA A 189 -19.48 -27.40 7.06
C ALA A 189 -18.16 -26.84 6.54
N GLY A 190 -17.17 -26.76 7.38
CA GLY A 190 -15.80 -26.44 7.05
C GLY A 190 -14.81 -27.46 7.63
N SER A 191 -13.55 -27.35 7.27
CA SER A 191 -12.47 -28.21 7.76
C SER A 191 -11.97 -27.84 9.18
N ASN A 192 -12.35 -26.68 9.70
CA ASN A 192 -11.97 -26.18 11.04
C ASN A 192 -12.96 -25.09 11.48
N ASP A 193 -12.76 -24.52 12.68
CA ASP A 193 -13.67 -23.55 13.29
C ASP A 193 -13.90 -22.29 12.42
N ASP A 194 -12.80 -21.69 11.87
CA ASP A 194 -12.93 -20.56 10.95
C ASP A 194 -13.72 -20.94 9.69
N SER A 195 -13.43 -22.09 9.09
CA SER A 195 -14.05 -22.51 7.85
C SER A 195 -15.50 -23.00 8.01
N HIS A 196 -15.93 -23.36 9.22
CA HIS A 196 -17.35 -23.49 9.52
C HIS A 196 -18.10 -22.16 9.33
N TYR A 197 -17.47 -21.06 9.77
CA TYR A 197 -17.99 -19.71 9.52
C TYR A 197 -17.97 -19.34 8.03
N TYR A 198 -16.88 -19.68 7.29
CA TYR A 198 -16.82 -19.43 5.85
C TYR A 198 -17.93 -20.12 5.06
N ALA A 199 -18.35 -21.31 5.46
CA ALA A 199 -19.48 -21.99 4.81
C ALA A 199 -20.79 -21.20 4.98
N VAL A 200 -21.01 -20.58 6.13
CA VAL A 200 -22.15 -19.67 6.37
C VAL A 200 -21.98 -18.37 5.56
N SER A 201 -20.78 -17.79 5.55
CA SER A 201 -20.49 -16.58 4.76
C SER A 201 -20.74 -16.80 3.27
N GLU A 202 -20.33 -17.94 2.72
CA GLU A 202 -20.63 -18.33 1.33
C GLU A 202 -22.14 -18.35 1.04
N LEU A 203 -22.94 -18.91 1.94
CA LEU A 203 -24.39 -18.94 1.79
C LEU A 203 -24.99 -17.54 1.87
N LEU A 204 -24.55 -16.72 2.84
CA LEU A 204 -25.01 -15.34 3.00
C LEU A 204 -24.62 -14.46 1.78
N GLN A 205 -23.40 -14.64 1.25
CA GLN A 205 -22.98 -13.93 0.03
C GLN A 205 -23.79 -14.36 -1.20
N ARG A 206 -24.23 -15.64 -1.27
CA ARG A 206 -25.15 -16.12 -2.32
C ARG A 206 -26.53 -15.46 -2.23
N TRP A 207 -26.98 -15.10 -1.03
CA TRP A 207 -28.20 -14.33 -0.82
C TRP A 207 -28.03 -12.81 -1.03
N GLY A 208 -26.82 -12.35 -1.42
CA GLY A 208 -26.52 -10.95 -1.70
C GLY A 208 -26.01 -10.15 -0.50
N CYS A 209 -25.75 -10.77 0.65
CA CYS A 209 -25.07 -10.07 1.76
C CYS A 209 -23.64 -9.73 1.40
N ARG A 210 -23.21 -8.52 1.75
CA ARG A 210 -21.82 -8.06 1.57
C ARG A 210 -21.34 -7.27 2.78
N TRP A 211 -20.05 -7.35 3.02
CA TRP A 211 -19.36 -6.61 4.10
C TRP A 211 -18.16 -5.90 3.49
N TYR A 212 -18.36 -4.67 3.03
CA TYR A 212 -17.34 -3.89 2.33
C TYR A 212 -16.29 -3.29 3.28
N MET A 213 -16.66 -3.06 4.54
CA MET A 213 -15.83 -2.53 5.62
C MET A 213 -16.22 -3.19 6.94
N PRO A 214 -15.36 -3.16 7.99
CA PRO A 214 -15.73 -3.56 9.34
C PRO A 214 -16.94 -2.77 9.87
N GLY A 215 -17.80 -3.44 10.64
CA GLY A 215 -18.98 -2.84 11.27
C GLY A 215 -20.19 -2.67 10.33
N GLU A 216 -21.29 -2.19 10.91
CA GLU A 216 -22.58 -2.07 10.20
C GLU A 216 -22.56 -1.08 9.04
N PHE A 217 -21.70 -0.06 9.09
CA PHE A 217 -21.57 0.92 8.02
C PHE A 217 -21.22 0.27 6.67
N GLY A 218 -20.36 -0.76 6.72
CA GLY A 218 -19.91 -1.51 5.54
C GLY A 218 -20.88 -2.59 5.06
N GLU A 219 -21.93 -2.91 5.83
CA GLU A 219 -22.84 -4.01 5.52
C GLU A 219 -23.87 -3.65 4.45
N HIS A 220 -24.03 -4.55 3.49
CA HIS A 220 -25.22 -4.59 2.63
C HIS A 220 -25.99 -5.88 2.92
N ILE A 221 -27.26 -5.75 3.26
CA ILE A 221 -28.18 -6.84 3.50
C ILE A 221 -29.42 -6.60 2.65
N PRO A 222 -29.64 -7.45 1.64
CA PRO A 222 -30.81 -7.33 0.80
C PRO A 222 -32.09 -7.68 1.59
N ARG A 223 -33.22 -7.17 1.13
CA ARG A 223 -34.53 -7.52 1.67
C ARG A 223 -35.25 -8.45 0.69
N HIS A 224 -35.64 -9.62 1.17
CA HIS A 224 -36.36 -10.63 0.40
C HIS A 224 -37.55 -11.11 1.21
N PRO A 225 -38.79 -10.79 0.80
CA PRO A 225 -40.03 -11.28 1.50
C PRO A 225 -40.12 -12.81 1.50
N ARG A 226 -39.44 -13.47 0.58
CA ARG A 226 -39.30 -14.92 0.48
C ARG A 226 -37.84 -15.28 0.34
N LEU A 227 -37.31 -16.01 1.30
CA LEU A 227 -35.94 -16.52 1.32
C LEU A 227 -35.94 -18.03 1.12
N ALA A 228 -35.18 -18.53 0.16
CA ALA A 228 -35.11 -19.92 -0.18
C ALA A 228 -33.70 -20.39 -0.53
N VAL A 229 -33.48 -21.70 -0.51
CA VAL A 229 -32.26 -22.38 -0.96
C VAL A 229 -32.61 -23.33 -2.10
N GLY A 230 -31.98 -23.13 -3.24
CA GLY A 230 -32.06 -24.02 -4.40
C GLY A 230 -31.27 -25.32 -4.19
N GLN A 231 -31.06 -26.07 -5.27
CA GLN A 231 -30.18 -27.24 -5.24
C GLN A 231 -28.74 -26.77 -4.99
N LEU A 232 -28.05 -27.41 -4.06
CA LEU A 232 -26.69 -27.14 -3.64
C LEU A 232 -25.97 -28.45 -3.30
N ASP A 233 -24.87 -28.73 -3.98
CA ASP A 233 -23.84 -29.68 -3.56
C ASP A 233 -22.49 -29.14 -4.03
N TYR A 234 -21.74 -28.58 -3.12
CA TYR A 234 -20.60 -27.77 -3.41
C TYR A 234 -19.52 -27.93 -2.33
N ALA A 235 -18.28 -28.12 -2.74
CA ALA A 235 -17.12 -28.04 -1.86
C ALA A 235 -16.00 -27.24 -2.53
N TYR A 236 -15.32 -26.43 -1.77
CA TYR A 236 -14.24 -25.57 -2.23
C TYR A 236 -13.19 -25.38 -1.14
N ALA A 237 -11.93 -25.17 -1.55
CA ALA A 237 -10.85 -24.76 -0.67
C ALA A 237 -10.01 -23.69 -1.35
N SER A 238 -9.55 -22.69 -0.60
CA SER A 238 -8.59 -21.72 -1.10
C SER A 238 -7.22 -22.38 -1.33
N PRO A 239 -6.50 -22.00 -2.40
CA PRO A 239 -5.12 -22.47 -2.59
C PRO A 239 -4.11 -21.82 -1.64
N PHE A 240 -4.51 -20.75 -0.94
CA PHE A 240 -3.65 -20.01 -0.01
C PHE A 240 -3.91 -20.41 1.44
N GLU A 241 -2.82 -20.78 2.15
CA GLU A 241 -2.83 -21.14 3.57
C GLU A 241 -2.86 -19.89 4.45
N VAL A 242 -2.18 -18.82 4.05
CA VAL A 242 -2.16 -17.51 4.72
C VAL A 242 -3.02 -16.53 3.94
N ARG A 243 -4.05 -16.02 4.59
CA ARG A 243 -4.98 -15.01 4.06
C ARG A 243 -5.29 -14.05 5.19
N ARG A 244 -4.32 -13.20 5.49
CA ARG A 244 -4.34 -12.36 6.68
C ARG A 244 -4.22 -10.89 6.31
N TYR A 245 -4.79 -10.02 7.13
CA TYR A 245 -4.41 -8.62 7.22
C TYR A 245 -4.37 -8.17 8.69
N TRP A 246 -3.68 -7.09 8.95
CA TRP A 246 -3.69 -6.42 10.23
C TRP A 246 -3.59 -4.91 10.04
N LEU A 247 -4.16 -4.16 11.00
CA LEU A 247 -4.19 -2.69 10.93
C LEU A 247 -3.05 -2.13 11.78
N SER A 248 -2.09 -1.48 11.12
CA SER A 248 -1.01 -0.78 11.80
C SER A 248 -1.46 0.63 12.18
N TRP A 249 -0.96 1.13 13.32
CA TRP A 249 -1.08 2.51 13.81
C TRP A 249 -2.51 3.01 14.07
N ASN A 250 -3.51 2.20 13.93
CA ASN A 250 -4.86 2.50 14.33
C ASN A 250 -5.27 1.52 15.44
N GLY A 251 -5.63 2.04 16.62
CA GLY A 251 -5.97 1.21 17.78
C GLY A 251 -7.38 0.63 17.76
N ASP A 252 -8.25 1.04 16.83
CA ASP A 252 -9.63 0.54 16.79
C ASP A 252 -9.74 -0.67 15.85
N THR A 253 -10.00 -1.84 16.45
CA THR A 253 -10.19 -3.10 15.74
C THR A 253 -11.63 -3.62 15.86
N THR A 254 -12.58 -2.77 16.28
CA THR A 254 -13.98 -3.14 16.46
C THR A 254 -14.58 -3.66 15.16
N GLY A 255 -15.17 -4.86 15.22
CA GLY A 255 -15.75 -5.54 14.06
C GLY A 255 -14.76 -6.12 13.05
N GLN A 256 -13.45 -5.98 13.28
CA GLN A 256 -12.43 -6.52 12.38
C GLN A 256 -12.48 -8.04 12.28
N GLN A 257 -12.65 -8.74 13.40
CA GLN A 257 -12.65 -10.19 13.45
C GLN A 257 -13.82 -10.80 12.65
N GLU A 258 -15.02 -10.22 12.80
CA GLU A 258 -16.18 -10.62 12.00
C GLU A 258 -15.99 -10.29 10.52
N PHE A 259 -15.47 -9.11 10.23
CA PHE A 259 -15.17 -8.71 8.84
C PHE A 259 -14.19 -9.69 8.18
N MET A 260 -13.16 -10.10 8.89
CA MET A 260 -12.19 -11.09 8.42
C MET A 260 -12.88 -12.40 8.02
N ARG A 261 -13.66 -13.01 8.92
CA ARG A 261 -14.34 -14.29 8.64
C ARG A 261 -15.40 -14.18 7.55
N ARG A 262 -16.14 -13.07 7.51
CA ARG A 262 -17.15 -12.78 6.48
C ARG A 262 -16.53 -12.62 5.08
N ASN A 263 -15.25 -12.26 5.01
CA ASN A 263 -14.48 -12.08 3.79
C ASN A 263 -13.33 -13.10 3.63
N PHE A 264 -13.43 -14.24 4.31
CA PHE A 264 -12.55 -15.41 4.14
C PHE A 264 -11.08 -15.21 4.56
N PHE A 265 -10.74 -14.19 5.32
CA PHE A 265 -9.45 -14.06 5.95
C PHE A 265 -9.30 -15.00 7.14
N ASN A 266 -8.08 -15.44 7.40
CA ASN A 266 -7.72 -16.21 8.59
C ASN A 266 -6.62 -15.51 9.40
N GLU A 267 -6.20 -16.13 10.50
CA GLU A 267 -5.12 -15.64 11.36
C GLU A 267 -3.87 -16.54 11.28
N GLU A 268 -3.76 -17.37 10.23
CA GLU A 268 -2.58 -18.20 10.05
C GLU A 268 -1.34 -17.34 9.76
N VAL A 269 -0.31 -17.53 10.56
CA VAL A 269 0.95 -16.81 10.46
C VAL A 269 2.11 -17.63 11.02
N VAL A 270 3.28 -17.52 10.43
CA VAL A 270 4.54 -17.84 11.11
C VAL A 270 5.11 -16.50 11.54
N PRO A 271 5.33 -16.24 12.84
CA PRO A 271 5.80 -14.94 13.33
C PRO A 271 7.07 -14.51 12.61
N ASN A 272 7.14 -13.22 12.19
CA ASN A 272 8.20 -12.73 11.30
C ASN A 272 8.70 -11.32 11.62
N GLY A 273 8.17 -10.66 12.65
CA GLY A 273 8.48 -9.27 12.98
C GLY A 273 9.93 -9.03 13.44
N HIS A 274 10.29 -7.77 13.60
CA HIS A 274 11.63 -7.31 13.98
C HIS A 274 12.01 -7.75 15.41
N ASN A 275 12.96 -8.69 15.54
CA ASN A 275 13.39 -9.20 16.85
C ASN A 275 14.79 -9.82 16.88
N LEU A 276 15.56 -9.72 15.80
CA LEU A 276 16.89 -10.34 15.71
C LEU A 276 17.84 -9.79 16.80
N ALA A 277 17.73 -8.50 17.12
CA ALA A 277 18.58 -7.85 18.11
C ALA A 277 18.48 -8.50 19.52
N GLN A 278 17.31 -9.04 19.89
CA GLN A 278 17.19 -9.73 21.19
C GLN A 278 18.08 -10.96 21.30
N PHE A 279 18.40 -11.60 20.18
CA PHE A 279 19.25 -12.80 20.11
C PHE A 279 20.71 -12.47 19.79
N THR A 280 21.01 -11.27 19.28
CA THR A 280 22.36 -10.93 18.77
C THR A 280 23.05 -9.79 19.51
N LYS A 281 22.38 -9.16 20.51
CA LYS A 281 22.91 -8.00 21.25
C LYS A 281 24.30 -8.21 21.85
N GLU A 282 24.60 -9.44 22.31
CA GLU A 282 25.88 -9.81 22.92
C GLU A 282 27.01 -9.98 21.89
N LEU A 283 26.67 -10.05 20.60
CA LEU A 283 27.59 -10.25 19.48
C LEU A 283 27.94 -8.94 18.77
N ILE A 284 27.27 -7.86 19.13
CA ILE A 284 27.49 -6.54 18.52
C ILE A 284 28.87 -6.01 18.97
N PRO A 285 29.76 -5.58 18.06
CA PRO A 285 31.04 -5.01 18.42
C PRO A 285 30.89 -3.76 19.27
N PRO A 286 31.81 -3.51 20.25
CA PRO A 286 31.76 -2.34 21.12
C PRO A 286 31.64 -1.02 20.32
N GLY A 287 30.72 -0.15 20.73
CA GLY A 287 30.48 1.15 20.09
C GLY A 287 29.72 1.10 18.75
N LYS A 288 29.27 -0.06 18.32
CA LYS A 288 28.46 -0.22 17.10
C LYS A 288 26.96 -0.35 17.41
N SER A 289 26.13 -0.12 16.41
CA SER A 289 24.68 -0.30 16.50
C SER A 289 24.24 -1.76 16.33
N MET A 290 22.97 -2.05 16.62
CA MET A 290 22.38 -3.39 16.41
C MET A 290 22.44 -3.89 14.96
N PHE A 291 22.64 -2.99 14.00
CA PHE A 291 22.79 -3.33 12.58
C PHE A 291 24.22 -3.80 12.20
N ASN A 292 25.18 -3.74 13.15
CA ASN A 292 26.58 -4.11 12.89
C ASN A 292 26.93 -5.53 13.37
N VAL A 293 25.95 -6.38 13.61
CA VAL A 293 26.19 -7.76 14.02
C VAL A 293 26.93 -8.55 12.93
N PRO A 294 27.95 -9.37 13.26
CA PRO A 294 28.67 -10.22 12.28
C PRO A 294 27.79 -11.41 11.88
N ILE A 295 26.86 -11.19 10.94
CA ILE A 295 25.71 -12.04 10.71
C ILE A 295 26.07 -13.42 10.15
N SER A 296 27.03 -13.52 9.21
CA SER A 296 27.36 -14.79 8.53
C SER A 296 28.35 -15.66 9.29
N GLU A 297 28.91 -15.18 10.40
CA GLU A 297 29.88 -15.92 11.19
C GLU A 297 29.25 -17.15 11.89
N ASP A 298 30.01 -18.23 12.01
CA ASP A 298 29.53 -19.46 12.66
C ASP A 298 29.10 -19.23 14.11
N ARG A 299 29.87 -18.42 14.85
CA ARG A 299 29.54 -18.08 16.26
C ARG A 299 28.16 -17.41 16.40
N THR A 300 27.74 -16.61 15.42
CA THR A 300 26.42 -15.97 15.44
C THR A 300 25.31 -16.99 15.25
N ALA A 301 25.48 -17.91 14.31
CA ALA A 301 24.52 -18.99 14.08
C ALA A 301 24.49 -19.99 15.26
N ASP A 302 25.64 -20.30 15.88
CA ASP A 302 25.74 -21.16 17.06
C ASP A 302 25.00 -20.55 18.26
N HIS A 303 25.27 -19.28 18.53
CA HIS A 303 24.66 -18.54 19.65
C HIS A 303 23.13 -18.46 19.49
N VAL A 304 22.65 -18.05 18.32
CA VAL A 304 21.21 -17.92 18.05
C VAL A 304 20.52 -19.29 18.07
N ALA A 305 21.13 -20.32 17.48
CA ALA A 305 20.59 -21.69 17.54
C ALA A 305 20.48 -22.20 18.98
N GLY A 306 21.47 -21.90 19.84
CA GLY A 306 21.43 -22.25 21.27
C GLY A 306 20.24 -21.61 21.99
N GLN A 307 19.95 -20.34 21.69
CA GLN A 307 18.82 -19.65 22.31
C GLN A 307 17.44 -20.14 21.80
N LEU A 308 17.35 -20.57 20.55
CA LEU A 308 16.12 -21.06 19.94
C LEU A 308 15.85 -22.56 20.17
N GLU A 309 16.83 -23.30 20.71
CA GLU A 309 16.78 -24.78 20.77
C GLU A 309 15.53 -25.32 21.48
N LYS A 310 15.14 -24.74 22.62
CA LYS A 310 13.98 -25.18 23.39
C LYS A 310 12.67 -25.01 22.59
N ALA A 311 12.46 -23.84 22.02
CA ALA A 311 11.27 -23.55 21.21
C ALA A 311 11.23 -24.44 19.96
N PHE A 312 12.38 -24.66 19.33
CA PHE A 312 12.50 -25.53 18.17
C PHE A 312 12.21 -26.99 18.50
N ALA A 313 12.74 -27.50 19.63
CA ALA A 313 12.45 -28.85 20.10
C ALA A 313 10.96 -29.10 20.38
N ASN A 314 10.26 -28.05 20.90
CA ASN A 314 8.82 -28.10 21.16
C ASN A 314 7.97 -28.02 19.89
N GLY A 315 8.54 -27.78 18.72
CA GLY A 315 7.81 -27.62 17.46
C GLY A 315 7.08 -26.29 17.32
N GLU A 316 7.56 -25.24 17.98
CA GLU A 316 6.93 -23.91 18.00
C GLU A 316 7.13 -23.13 16.69
N ARG A 317 6.27 -22.16 16.43
CA ARG A 317 6.45 -21.16 15.38
C ARG A 317 7.32 -20.02 15.95
N ILE A 318 8.52 -19.85 15.42
CA ILE A 318 9.58 -18.98 15.94
C ILE A 318 9.71 -17.73 15.07
N GLN A 319 9.83 -16.58 15.71
CA GLN A 319 10.14 -15.31 15.05
C GLN A 319 11.68 -15.10 15.04
N LEU A 320 12.23 -14.81 13.86
CA LEU A 320 13.66 -14.47 13.70
C LEU A 320 13.83 -13.42 12.58
N GLY A 321 13.00 -12.37 12.61
CA GLY A 321 13.05 -11.30 11.62
C GLY A 321 14.15 -10.28 11.91
N MET A 322 14.77 -9.76 10.86
CA MET A 322 15.74 -8.66 10.95
C MET A 322 15.11 -7.41 11.57
N GLU A 323 15.94 -6.53 12.12
CA GLU A 323 15.48 -5.24 12.63
C GLU A 323 15.11 -4.26 11.51
N ASP A 324 14.32 -3.25 11.86
CA ASP A 324 13.83 -2.23 10.92
C ASP A 324 14.93 -1.21 10.62
N GLY A 325 15.71 -1.47 9.57
CA GLY A 325 16.81 -0.61 9.14
C GLY A 325 17.77 -1.28 8.16
N ILE A 326 18.91 -0.63 7.96
CA ILE A 326 19.96 -1.05 7.03
C ILE A 326 21.09 -1.74 7.80
N TYR A 327 21.34 -3.00 7.49
CA TYR A 327 22.44 -3.76 8.09
C TYR A 327 23.78 -3.36 7.50
N GLN A 328 24.79 -3.33 8.37
CA GLN A 328 26.19 -3.02 8.05
C GLN A 328 27.08 -3.91 8.93
N SER A 329 28.22 -4.35 8.46
CA SER A 329 29.13 -5.19 9.23
C SER A 329 30.58 -4.94 8.83
N ASP A 330 31.45 -4.91 9.82
CA ASP A 330 32.90 -4.87 9.62
C ASP A 330 33.54 -6.28 9.59
N SER A 331 32.75 -7.33 9.79
CA SER A 331 33.21 -8.72 9.76
C SER A 331 33.82 -9.08 8.40
N ALA A 332 34.97 -9.75 8.42
CA ALA A 332 35.62 -10.19 7.19
C ALA A 332 34.80 -11.24 6.43
N ALA A 333 34.05 -12.08 7.14
CA ALA A 333 33.15 -13.07 6.54
C ALA A 333 31.99 -12.38 5.82
N ASP A 334 31.37 -11.36 6.46
CA ASP A 334 30.28 -10.62 5.85
C ASP A 334 30.75 -9.82 4.63
N ARG A 335 31.88 -9.10 4.73
CA ARG A 335 32.42 -8.30 3.61
C ARG A 335 32.63 -9.10 2.33
N GLN A 336 33.00 -10.37 2.42
CA GLN A 336 33.11 -11.24 1.25
C GLN A 336 31.75 -11.56 0.59
N LEU A 337 30.69 -11.58 1.37
CA LEU A 337 29.33 -11.87 0.89
C LEU A 337 28.62 -10.61 0.40
N ILE A 338 28.73 -9.50 1.09
CA ILE A 338 28.08 -8.24 0.72
C ILE A 338 28.70 -7.55 -0.51
N ALA A 339 29.96 -7.82 -0.83
CA ALA A 339 30.61 -7.31 -2.04
C ALA A 339 30.04 -7.88 -3.35
N LEU A 340 29.19 -8.91 -3.27
CA LEU A 340 28.65 -9.60 -4.44
C LEU A 340 27.58 -8.83 -5.19
N GLN A 341 26.81 -7.98 -4.48
CA GLN A 341 25.65 -7.31 -5.06
C GLN A 341 25.37 -5.95 -4.43
N TYR A 342 25.15 -4.93 -5.27
CA TYR A 342 24.64 -3.64 -4.87
C TYR A 342 23.11 -3.58 -5.02
N ASP A 343 22.43 -3.10 -3.99
CA ASP A 343 20.99 -2.88 -4.00
C ASP A 343 20.67 -1.44 -4.42
N LYS A 344 20.16 -1.28 -5.63
CA LYS A 344 19.81 0.03 -6.20
C LYS A 344 18.54 0.64 -5.59
N TYR A 345 17.70 -0.16 -4.91
CA TYR A 345 16.48 0.32 -4.26
C TYR A 345 16.78 0.93 -2.88
N PHE A 346 17.74 0.34 -2.17
CA PHE A 346 18.18 0.84 -0.86
C PHE A 346 19.53 1.58 -0.90
N LEU A 347 20.12 1.78 -2.08
CA LEU A 347 21.38 2.49 -2.32
C LEU A 347 22.54 2.01 -1.44
N THR A 348 22.64 0.70 -1.23
CA THR A 348 23.62 0.08 -0.37
C THR A 348 24.01 -1.32 -0.88
N GLN A 349 24.95 -1.96 -0.22
CA GLN A 349 25.28 -3.36 -0.52
C GLN A 349 24.15 -4.28 -0.03
N SER A 350 23.80 -5.28 -0.82
CA SER A 350 22.85 -6.35 -0.40
C SER A 350 23.48 -7.25 0.64
N TYR A 351 22.75 -7.47 1.73
CA TYR A 351 23.15 -8.41 2.80
C TYR A 351 22.51 -9.79 2.66
N THR A 352 21.84 -10.07 1.57
CA THR A 352 21.05 -11.28 1.38
C THR A 352 21.89 -12.55 1.48
N ASP A 353 23.08 -12.59 0.84
CA ASP A 353 23.95 -13.76 0.91
C ASP A 353 24.45 -14.04 2.33
N ALA A 354 24.73 -12.98 3.12
CA ALA A 354 25.12 -13.09 4.53
C ALA A 354 23.96 -13.58 5.39
N PHE A 355 22.77 -13.01 5.26
CA PHE A 355 21.58 -13.43 6.00
C PHE A 355 21.11 -14.84 5.65
N MET A 356 21.08 -15.23 4.38
CA MET A 356 20.70 -16.58 3.98
C MET A 356 21.72 -17.61 4.47
N THR A 357 23.00 -17.27 4.52
CA THR A 357 24.03 -18.07 5.17
C THR A 357 23.73 -18.26 6.66
N PHE A 358 23.44 -17.19 7.37
CA PHE A 358 23.06 -17.20 8.79
C PHE A 358 21.81 -18.05 9.07
N TYR A 359 20.72 -17.77 8.37
CA TYR A 359 19.45 -18.50 8.56
C TYR A 359 19.62 -20.00 8.31
N ASN A 360 20.30 -20.37 7.22
CA ASN A 360 20.55 -21.77 6.91
C ASN A 360 21.45 -22.45 7.93
N LYS A 361 22.55 -21.81 8.37
CA LYS A 361 23.42 -22.34 9.41
C LYS A 361 22.65 -22.54 10.73
N THR A 362 21.85 -21.56 11.16
CA THR A 362 21.03 -21.63 12.38
C THR A 362 20.05 -22.80 12.28
N ALA A 363 19.30 -22.89 11.17
CA ALA A 363 18.34 -23.97 10.94
C ALA A 363 18.99 -25.35 10.90
N GLN A 364 20.15 -25.48 10.25
CA GLN A 364 20.91 -26.74 10.18
C GLN A 364 21.38 -27.22 11.56
N ARG A 365 21.84 -26.32 12.42
CA ARG A 365 22.24 -26.62 13.81
C ARG A 365 21.08 -27.14 14.64
N LEU A 366 19.92 -26.49 14.50
CA LEU A 366 18.70 -26.93 15.18
C LEU A 366 18.21 -28.28 14.69
N LEU A 367 18.20 -28.49 13.36
CA LEU A 367 17.82 -29.76 12.75
C LEU A 367 18.79 -30.92 13.10
N ALA A 368 20.08 -30.63 13.25
CA ALA A 368 21.05 -31.65 13.65
C ALA A 368 20.76 -32.21 15.04
N LYS A 369 20.27 -31.39 15.95
CA LYS A 369 19.84 -31.80 17.30
C LYS A 369 18.41 -32.36 17.36
N HIS A 370 17.51 -31.78 16.58
CA HIS A 370 16.08 -32.08 16.59
C HIS A 370 15.55 -32.38 15.17
N PRO A 371 15.96 -33.46 14.51
CA PRO A 371 15.66 -33.74 13.08
C PRO A 371 14.17 -33.93 12.79
N ASN A 372 13.38 -34.31 13.79
CA ASN A 372 11.94 -34.57 13.68
C ASN A 372 11.07 -33.38 14.14
N SER A 373 11.66 -32.23 14.50
CA SER A 373 10.89 -31.06 14.91
C SER A 373 9.98 -30.57 13.76
N ARG A 374 8.80 -30.11 14.13
CA ARG A 374 7.84 -29.43 13.25
C ARG A 374 7.89 -27.91 13.37
N ALA A 375 8.89 -27.38 14.08
CA ALA A 375 9.07 -25.96 14.25
C ALA A 375 9.25 -25.24 12.90
N LEU A 376 8.71 -24.03 12.82
CA LEU A 376 8.91 -23.13 11.69
C LEU A 376 9.57 -21.84 12.18
N ILE A 377 10.45 -21.28 11.38
CA ILE A 377 11.18 -20.04 11.67
C ILE A 377 10.82 -19.01 10.61
N GLY A 378 10.03 -17.98 11.01
CA GLY A 378 9.65 -16.89 10.13
C GLY A 378 10.68 -15.77 10.14
N PHE A 379 10.99 -15.22 8.97
CA PHE A 379 11.89 -14.09 8.81
C PHE A 379 11.43 -13.14 7.71
N LEU A 380 11.80 -11.87 7.79
CA LEU A 380 11.52 -10.86 6.78
C LEU A 380 12.59 -10.89 5.68
N ILE A 381 12.12 -10.77 4.44
CA ILE A 381 12.91 -10.47 3.25
C ILE A 381 12.61 -9.00 2.93
N TYR A 382 13.40 -8.10 3.53
CA TYR A 382 13.08 -6.68 3.65
C TYR A 382 14.36 -5.84 3.67
N SER A 383 14.27 -4.54 3.38
CA SER A 383 15.40 -3.62 3.39
C SER A 383 16.55 -4.15 2.52
N ASN A 384 17.80 -4.07 2.95
CA ASN A 384 18.95 -4.52 2.16
C ASN A 384 19.17 -6.03 2.13
N ILE A 385 18.11 -6.82 2.40
CA ILE A 385 18.02 -8.25 2.07
C ILE A 385 16.86 -8.58 1.12
N THR A 386 16.30 -7.58 0.44
CA THR A 386 15.18 -7.75 -0.50
C THR A 386 15.61 -8.47 -1.78
N LEU A 387 16.77 -8.14 -2.33
CA LEU A 387 17.29 -8.82 -3.54
C LEU A 387 17.62 -10.29 -3.26
N PRO A 388 17.34 -11.21 -4.19
CA PRO A 388 17.70 -12.60 -4.00
C PRO A 388 19.22 -12.79 -3.92
N PRO A 389 19.72 -13.81 -3.19
CA PRO A 389 21.15 -14.07 -3.08
C PRO A 389 21.81 -14.32 -4.45
N VAL A 390 23.07 -13.91 -4.58
CA VAL A 390 23.88 -14.19 -5.78
C VAL A 390 24.32 -15.66 -5.80
N LYS A 391 24.64 -16.20 -4.64
CA LYS A 391 25.00 -17.60 -4.50
C LYS A 391 23.82 -18.53 -4.75
N ASP A 392 24.08 -19.73 -5.24
CA ASP A 392 23.05 -20.76 -5.36
C ASP A 392 22.72 -21.33 -3.98
N ILE A 393 21.73 -20.75 -3.35
CA ILE A 393 21.29 -21.07 -1.99
C ILE A 393 19.82 -21.51 -2.02
N THR A 394 19.53 -22.64 -1.39
CA THR A 394 18.18 -23.11 -1.08
C THR A 394 17.93 -22.94 0.42
N ALA A 395 16.77 -22.43 0.80
CA ALA A 395 16.40 -22.26 2.18
C ALA A 395 16.14 -23.60 2.89
N ALA A 396 16.68 -23.78 4.08
CA ALA A 396 16.46 -24.96 4.91
C ALA A 396 14.97 -25.14 5.27
N LYS A 397 14.54 -26.39 5.50
CA LYS A 397 13.12 -26.76 5.68
C LYS A 397 12.34 -25.93 6.71
N PRO A 398 12.87 -25.60 7.90
CA PRO A 398 12.11 -24.83 8.89
C PRO A 398 11.85 -23.37 8.50
N LEU A 399 12.59 -22.82 7.53
CA LEU A 399 12.55 -21.41 7.18
C LEU A 399 11.30 -21.05 6.37
N VAL A 400 10.62 -19.99 6.77
CA VAL A 400 9.48 -19.35 6.07
C VAL A 400 9.82 -17.88 5.85
N GLY A 401 9.97 -17.49 4.59
CA GLY A 401 10.30 -16.11 4.22
C GLY A 401 9.04 -15.25 4.05
N TYR A 402 9.10 -14.01 4.49
CA TYR A 402 8.10 -12.98 4.26
C TYR A 402 8.68 -11.91 3.36
N PHE A 403 8.32 -11.92 2.09
CA PHE A 403 8.79 -10.97 1.09
C PHE A 403 8.02 -9.67 1.20
N ALA A 404 8.72 -8.60 1.61
CA ALA A 404 8.17 -7.29 1.91
C ALA A 404 8.69 -6.22 0.92
N PRO A 405 8.09 -6.07 -0.28
CA PRO A 405 8.58 -5.21 -1.35
C PRO A 405 8.16 -3.75 -1.15
N ILE A 406 8.60 -3.11 -0.07
CA ILE A 406 8.16 -1.75 0.29
C ILE A 406 8.63 -0.68 -0.72
N ASP A 407 9.82 -0.84 -1.29
CA ASP A 407 10.47 0.20 -2.13
C ASP A 407 10.27 -0.05 -3.64
N PHE A 408 9.26 -0.84 -3.98
CA PHE A 408 8.85 -1.09 -5.36
C PHE A 408 7.55 -0.36 -5.66
N ASP A 409 7.30 -0.10 -6.96
CA ASP A 409 6.07 0.51 -7.43
C ASP A 409 4.81 -0.22 -6.91
N PRO A 410 3.96 0.43 -6.11
CA PRO A 410 2.73 -0.18 -5.59
C PRO A 410 1.51 0.06 -6.50
N ILE A 411 1.67 0.80 -7.60
CA ILE A 411 0.57 1.27 -8.45
C ILE A 411 0.25 0.24 -9.53
N HIS A 412 1.29 -0.31 -10.17
CA HIS A 412 1.15 -1.20 -11.31
C HIS A 412 1.19 -2.68 -10.90
N GLY A 413 0.54 -3.53 -11.68
CA GLY A 413 0.68 -4.98 -11.55
C GLY A 413 2.02 -5.50 -12.06
N MET A 414 2.41 -6.70 -11.62
CA MET A 414 3.71 -7.31 -11.93
C MET A 414 4.03 -7.50 -13.41
N ASP A 415 3.02 -7.53 -14.28
CA ASP A 415 3.20 -7.67 -15.74
C ASP A 415 3.01 -6.36 -16.52
N ASP A 416 2.77 -5.22 -15.83
CA ASP A 416 2.52 -3.96 -16.52
C ASP A 416 3.77 -3.49 -17.29
N PRO A 417 3.67 -3.29 -18.61
CA PRO A 417 4.82 -2.85 -19.41
C PRO A 417 5.28 -1.42 -19.08
N ARG A 418 4.45 -0.62 -18.41
CA ARG A 418 4.76 0.77 -18.03
C ARG A 418 5.56 0.90 -16.74
N SER A 419 5.79 -0.19 -16.03
CA SER A 419 6.58 -0.19 -14.80
C SER A 419 7.72 -1.22 -14.86
N LYS A 420 8.92 -0.76 -15.12
CA LYS A 420 10.11 -1.61 -15.00
C LYS A 420 10.38 -2.05 -13.56
N PRO A 421 10.27 -1.17 -12.55
CA PRO A 421 10.45 -1.59 -11.15
C PRO A 421 9.49 -2.74 -10.76
N ARG A 422 8.25 -2.71 -11.24
CA ARG A 422 7.28 -3.76 -10.90
C ARG A 422 7.58 -5.08 -11.60
N ARG A 423 8.04 -5.05 -12.86
CA ARG A 423 8.51 -6.26 -13.56
C ARG A 423 9.77 -6.86 -12.90
N GLU A 424 10.69 -6.02 -12.44
CA GLU A 424 11.84 -6.47 -11.65
C GLU A 424 11.41 -7.10 -10.32
N CYS A 425 10.44 -6.48 -9.62
CA CYS A 425 9.84 -7.04 -8.40
C CYS A 425 9.25 -8.44 -8.65
N ARG A 426 8.53 -8.63 -9.78
CA ARG A 426 8.04 -9.95 -10.21
C ARG A 426 9.16 -10.99 -10.32
N ASP A 427 10.25 -10.62 -11.00
CA ASP A 427 11.35 -11.54 -11.25
C ASP A 427 12.11 -11.88 -9.95
N ILE A 428 12.29 -10.90 -9.07
CA ILE A 428 12.81 -11.06 -7.70
C ILE A 428 11.91 -12.01 -6.91
N PHE A 429 10.60 -11.77 -6.91
CA PHE A 429 9.61 -12.61 -6.23
C PHE A 429 9.67 -14.07 -6.69
N HIS A 430 9.64 -14.32 -8.00
CA HIS A 430 9.70 -15.69 -8.51
C HIS A 430 11.01 -16.40 -8.16
N ARG A 431 12.12 -15.67 -8.12
CA ARG A 431 13.41 -16.23 -7.67
C ARG A 431 13.36 -16.57 -6.18
N TRP A 432 12.79 -15.72 -5.33
CA TRP A 432 12.58 -16.02 -3.91
C TRP A 432 11.66 -17.21 -3.70
N ALA A 433 10.55 -17.31 -4.44
CA ALA A 433 9.65 -18.45 -4.35
C ALA A 433 10.37 -19.79 -4.64
N LYS A 434 11.29 -19.78 -5.61
CA LYS A 434 12.15 -20.94 -5.91
C LYS A 434 13.12 -21.25 -4.75
N ILE A 435 13.83 -20.25 -4.24
CA ILE A 435 14.78 -20.39 -3.12
C ILE A 435 14.08 -20.95 -1.88
N MET A 436 12.91 -20.42 -1.57
CA MET A 436 12.08 -20.83 -0.44
C MET A 436 11.28 -22.11 -0.69
N GLN A 437 11.30 -22.67 -1.91
CA GLN A 437 10.53 -23.87 -2.28
C GLN A 437 9.04 -23.76 -1.95
N GLY A 438 8.43 -22.63 -2.24
CA GLY A 438 7.03 -22.31 -1.93
C GLY A 438 6.75 -21.89 -0.47
N ARG A 439 7.71 -22.00 0.44
CA ARG A 439 7.59 -21.55 1.83
C ARG A 439 7.79 -20.02 1.94
N LEU A 440 7.03 -19.30 1.14
CA LEU A 440 7.07 -17.85 1.03
C LEU A 440 5.69 -17.28 1.29
N VAL A 441 5.62 -16.18 2.00
CA VAL A 441 4.44 -15.34 2.18
C VAL A 441 4.76 -13.96 1.61
N ILE A 442 3.81 -13.33 0.94
CA ILE A 442 3.91 -11.91 0.63
C ILE A 442 3.56 -11.12 1.90
N TYR A 443 4.49 -10.33 2.39
CA TYR A 443 4.19 -9.25 3.32
C TYR A 443 3.75 -8.06 2.49
N ASP A 444 2.44 -7.98 2.25
CA ASP A 444 1.84 -7.02 1.34
C ASP A 444 1.66 -5.66 2.03
N TYR A 445 1.92 -4.59 1.28
CA TYR A 445 1.58 -3.24 1.70
C TYR A 445 0.35 -2.77 0.92
N ASP A 446 -0.80 -2.69 1.60
CA ASP A 446 -2.07 -2.21 1.02
C ASP A 446 -2.04 -0.73 0.62
N GLN A 447 -0.94 -0.07 0.87
CA GLN A 447 -0.84 1.38 0.81
C GLN A 447 0.55 1.87 0.39
N GLY A 448 0.57 2.93 -0.40
CA GLY A 448 1.72 3.82 -0.51
C GLY A 448 1.64 4.96 0.52
N MET A 449 2.56 5.92 0.45
CA MET A 449 2.55 7.08 1.36
C MET A 449 1.37 8.03 1.15
N LEU A 450 0.55 7.85 0.12
CA LEU A 450 -0.72 8.57 -0.06
C LEU A 450 -1.69 8.30 1.08
N VAL A 451 -1.67 7.09 1.66
CA VAL A 451 -2.51 6.73 2.80
C VAL A 451 -2.17 7.56 4.05
N TRP A 452 -0.94 8.03 4.18
CA TRP A 452 -0.54 8.91 5.28
C TRP A 452 -1.09 10.33 5.16
N ARG A 453 -1.70 10.65 4.03
CA ARG A 453 -2.44 11.89 3.76
C ARG A 453 -3.94 11.66 3.65
N ASP A 454 -4.41 10.44 3.91
CA ASP A 454 -5.82 10.05 3.72
C ASP A 454 -6.32 10.35 2.27
N LEU A 455 -5.45 10.15 1.27
CA LEU A 455 -5.78 10.28 -0.15
C LEU A 455 -6.16 8.91 -0.74
N PRO A 456 -7.07 8.84 -1.72
CA PRO A 456 -7.48 7.58 -2.32
C PRO A 456 -6.28 6.77 -2.83
N ASN A 457 -6.26 5.47 -2.51
CA ASN A 457 -5.18 4.53 -2.84
C ASN A 457 -5.76 3.17 -3.24
N PRO A 458 -6.21 2.99 -4.50
CA PRO A 458 -6.88 1.77 -4.97
C PRO A 458 -5.88 0.64 -5.29
N SER A 459 -5.12 0.17 -4.30
CA SER A 459 -4.09 -0.87 -4.44
C SER A 459 -4.64 -2.22 -4.94
N HIS A 460 -5.95 -2.43 -4.88
CA HIS A 460 -6.59 -3.61 -5.46
C HIS A 460 -6.40 -3.72 -6.98
N GLN A 461 -6.12 -2.63 -7.69
CA GLN A 461 -5.83 -2.63 -9.12
C GLN A 461 -4.56 -3.44 -9.44
N ALA A 462 -3.48 -3.24 -8.70
CA ALA A 462 -2.27 -4.05 -8.82
C ALA A 462 -2.50 -5.47 -8.30
N PHE A 463 -3.10 -5.60 -7.11
CA PHE A 463 -3.27 -6.88 -6.42
C PHE A 463 -4.08 -7.90 -7.23
N ARG A 464 -5.11 -7.48 -7.98
CA ARG A 464 -5.92 -8.37 -8.84
C ARG A 464 -5.11 -9.08 -9.93
N HIS A 465 -4.00 -8.49 -10.37
CA HIS A 465 -3.07 -9.08 -11.31
C HIS A 465 -2.01 -9.92 -10.61
N ASP A 466 -1.46 -9.42 -9.52
CA ASP A 466 -0.35 -10.02 -8.80
C ASP A 466 -0.71 -11.35 -8.13
N VAL A 467 -1.95 -11.51 -7.66
CA VAL A 467 -2.44 -12.75 -7.05
C VAL A 467 -2.31 -13.97 -7.98
N GLN A 468 -2.30 -13.76 -9.30
CA GLN A 468 -2.07 -14.83 -10.28
C GLN A 468 -0.61 -15.31 -10.26
N HIS A 469 0.34 -14.41 -10.04
CA HIS A 469 1.75 -14.76 -9.83
C HIS A 469 1.94 -15.54 -8.53
N TYR A 470 1.25 -15.15 -7.45
CA TYR A 470 1.27 -15.82 -6.16
C TYR A 470 0.74 -17.26 -6.27
N LEU A 471 -0.39 -17.43 -6.96
CA LEU A 471 -0.97 -18.76 -7.26
C LEU A 471 -0.01 -19.61 -8.07
N LYS A 472 0.53 -19.07 -9.17
CA LYS A 472 1.47 -19.79 -10.07
C LYS A 472 2.75 -20.21 -9.34
N ALA A 473 3.26 -19.41 -8.42
CA ALA A 473 4.44 -19.69 -7.64
C ALA A 473 4.20 -20.68 -6.49
N GLY A 474 2.95 -21.04 -6.19
CA GLY A 474 2.57 -22.00 -5.14
C GLY A 474 2.96 -21.58 -3.73
N ILE A 475 3.03 -20.28 -3.45
CA ILE A 475 3.40 -19.73 -2.14
C ILE A 475 2.36 -20.03 -1.07
N LEU A 476 2.66 -19.73 0.20
CA LEU A 476 1.73 -19.95 1.31
C LEU A 476 0.54 -18.96 1.29
N GLY A 477 0.76 -17.75 0.83
CA GLY A 477 -0.28 -16.73 0.75
C GLY A 477 0.21 -15.32 1.03
N VAL A 478 -0.67 -14.51 1.63
CA VAL A 478 -0.44 -13.07 1.83
C VAL A 478 -0.80 -12.67 3.26
N ASP A 479 0.08 -11.89 3.88
CA ASP A 479 -0.13 -11.19 5.14
C ASP A 479 -0.06 -9.68 4.86
N THR A 480 -1.21 -9.00 4.84
CA THR A 480 -1.29 -7.60 4.44
C THR A 480 -1.16 -6.68 5.64
N GLU A 481 -0.15 -5.83 5.64
CA GLU A 481 -0.15 -4.63 6.48
C GLU A 481 -1.06 -3.59 5.85
N SER A 482 -2.13 -3.21 6.57
CA SER A 482 -3.03 -2.14 6.18
C SER A 482 -3.15 -1.10 7.27
N ARG A 483 -3.93 -0.07 7.02
CA ARG A 483 -4.22 0.98 7.99
C ARG A 483 -5.72 1.08 8.22
N GLY A 484 -6.13 1.56 9.38
CA GLY A 484 -7.48 2.00 9.59
C GLY A 484 -7.73 3.30 8.83
N ALA A 485 -7.82 3.22 7.52
CA ALA A 485 -7.97 4.35 6.61
C ALA A 485 -9.02 4.03 5.54
N MET A 486 -10.20 3.58 5.97
CA MET A 486 -11.22 3.03 5.06
C MET A 486 -11.72 4.04 4.02
N ALA A 487 -11.63 5.36 4.29
CA ALA A 487 -11.93 6.39 3.30
C ALA A 487 -10.89 6.44 2.17
N THR A 488 -9.66 6.02 2.44
CA THR A 488 -8.54 6.00 1.50
C THR A 488 -8.44 4.67 0.76
N THR A 489 -8.48 3.56 1.49
CA THR A 489 -8.27 2.22 0.94
C THR A 489 -9.54 1.63 0.32
N GLY A 490 -10.72 2.15 0.69
CA GLY A 490 -11.99 1.78 0.08
C GLY A 490 -12.24 0.26 0.09
N LEU A 491 -12.32 -0.33 -1.10
CA LEU A 491 -12.60 -1.76 -1.29
C LEU A 491 -11.38 -2.68 -1.17
N ASN A 492 -10.18 -2.15 -0.93
CA ASN A 492 -8.95 -2.95 -1.01
C ASN A 492 -9.01 -4.24 -0.18
N LEU A 493 -9.37 -4.14 1.11
CA LEU A 493 -9.43 -5.31 1.99
C LEU A 493 -10.55 -6.27 1.60
N PHE A 494 -11.73 -5.77 1.24
CA PHE A 494 -12.83 -6.60 0.74
C PHE A 494 -12.38 -7.42 -0.47
N LEU A 495 -11.84 -6.76 -1.49
CA LEU A 495 -11.41 -7.42 -2.73
C LEU A 495 -10.22 -8.37 -2.51
N ARG A 496 -9.28 -8.04 -1.61
CA ARG A 496 -8.20 -8.96 -1.22
C ARG A 496 -8.75 -10.26 -0.60
N GLY A 497 -9.70 -10.15 0.31
CA GLY A 497 -10.34 -11.33 0.91
C GLY A 497 -11.00 -12.23 -0.15
N GLN A 498 -11.76 -11.63 -1.06
CA GLN A 498 -12.41 -12.36 -2.16
C GLN A 498 -11.39 -13.00 -3.12
N LEU A 499 -10.34 -12.28 -3.52
CA LEU A 499 -9.28 -12.77 -4.41
C LEU A 499 -8.41 -13.85 -3.74
N LEU A 500 -8.07 -13.72 -2.47
CA LEU A 500 -7.32 -14.74 -1.74
C LEU A 500 -8.17 -15.99 -1.49
N TRP A 501 -9.48 -15.84 -1.34
CA TRP A 501 -10.39 -16.99 -1.29
C TRP A 501 -10.55 -17.64 -2.65
N ARG A 502 -10.82 -16.85 -3.72
CA ARG A 502 -11.02 -17.28 -5.11
C ARG A 502 -10.20 -16.44 -6.08
N PRO A 503 -8.97 -16.85 -6.45
CA PRO A 503 -8.11 -16.04 -7.33
C PRO A 503 -8.70 -15.72 -8.71
N ALA A 504 -9.71 -16.46 -9.16
CA ALA A 504 -10.37 -16.25 -10.45
C ALA A 504 -11.73 -15.51 -10.34
N ILE A 505 -12.04 -14.87 -9.21
CA ILE A 505 -13.30 -14.16 -9.00
C ILE A 505 -13.44 -12.96 -9.96
N ASP A 506 -14.65 -12.66 -10.37
CA ASP A 506 -14.97 -11.48 -11.17
C ASP A 506 -14.91 -10.20 -10.30
N VAL A 507 -13.76 -9.55 -10.29
CA VAL A 507 -13.52 -8.32 -9.52
C VAL A 507 -14.37 -7.17 -10.04
N ASP A 508 -14.54 -7.04 -11.36
CA ASP A 508 -15.31 -5.95 -11.96
C ASP A 508 -16.79 -6.09 -11.64
N GLY A 509 -17.30 -7.33 -11.65
CA GLY A 509 -18.65 -7.65 -11.16
C GLY A 509 -18.85 -7.29 -9.69
N LEU A 510 -17.90 -7.57 -8.82
CA LEU A 510 -17.97 -7.19 -7.41
C LEU A 510 -17.94 -5.67 -7.19
N ILE A 511 -17.15 -4.95 -7.97
CA ILE A 511 -17.10 -3.49 -7.94
C ILE A 511 -18.43 -2.89 -8.43
N ALA A 512 -19.01 -3.41 -9.52
CA ALA A 512 -20.31 -2.98 -10.02
C ALA A 512 -21.44 -3.24 -9.00
N GLU A 513 -21.42 -4.41 -8.35
CA GLU A 513 -22.34 -4.74 -7.27
C GLU A 513 -22.19 -3.78 -6.07
N HIS A 514 -20.97 -3.43 -5.71
CA HIS A 514 -20.71 -2.43 -4.65
C HIS A 514 -21.40 -1.10 -4.96
N TYR A 515 -21.30 -0.58 -6.19
CA TYR A 515 -21.94 0.69 -6.52
C TYR A 515 -23.45 0.66 -6.27
N THR A 516 -24.12 -0.40 -6.68
CA THR A 516 -25.58 -0.51 -6.52
C THR A 516 -26.00 -0.74 -5.07
N SER A 517 -25.28 -1.60 -4.34
CA SER A 517 -25.62 -1.98 -2.97
C SER A 517 -25.22 -0.95 -1.93
N PHE A 518 -24.13 -0.20 -2.18
CA PHE A 518 -23.58 0.76 -1.23
C PHE A 518 -24.15 2.17 -1.41
N TYR A 519 -24.39 2.60 -2.65
CA TYR A 519 -24.84 3.96 -2.96
C TYR A 519 -26.31 4.03 -3.42
N GLY A 520 -26.97 2.92 -3.74
CA GLY A 520 -28.38 2.84 -4.12
C GLY A 520 -28.73 3.77 -5.30
N PRO A 521 -29.64 4.76 -5.14
CA PRO A 521 -30.01 5.67 -6.25
C PRO A 521 -28.86 6.50 -6.82
N ALA A 522 -27.77 6.68 -6.06
CA ALA A 522 -26.56 7.38 -6.51
C ALA A 522 -25.52 6.45 -7.14
N ALA A 523 -25.85 5.18 -7.42
CA ALA A 523 -24.90 4.20 -7.94
C ALA A 523 -24.21 4.64 -9.24
N GLU A 524 -24.95 5.19 -10.21
CA GLU A 524 -24.39 5.62 -11.49
C GLU A 524 -23.36 6.76 -11.37
N PRO A 525 -23.65 7.90 -10.76
CA PRO A 525 -22.65 8.95 -10.58
C PRO A 525 -21.49 8.51 -9.67
N MET A 526 -21.70 7.63 -8.68
CA MET A 526 -20.64 7.10 -7.83
C MET A 526 -19.76 6.08 -8.57
N ALA A 527 -20.32 5.28 -9.47
CA ALA A 527 -19.53 4.47 -10.39
C ALA A 527 -18.64 5.35 -11.28
N ALA A 528 -19.20 6.43 -11.84
CA ALA A 528 -18.44 7.39 -12.65
C ALA A 528 -17.33 8.10 -11.83
N TYR A 529 -17.57 8.39 -10.55
CA TYR A 529 -16.59 8.95 -9.61
C TYR A 529 -15.40 8.00 -9.41
N TRP A 530 -15.64 6.79 -8.97
CA TRP A 530 -14.58 5.83 -8.66
C TRP A 530 -13.84 5.33 -9.91
N ASN A 531 -14.57 5.09 -11.01
CA ASN A 531 -13.96 4.70 -12.28
C ASN A 531 -13.06 5.79 -12.86
N ALA A 532 -13.33 7.07 -12.60
CA ALA A 532 -12.42 8.16 -12.98
C ALA A 532 -11.09 8.06 -12.21
N ILE A 533 -11.13 7.77 -10.91
CA ILE A 533 -9.92 7.54 -10.10
C ILE A 533 -9.20 6.28 -10.61
N TYR A 534 -9.88 5.15 -10.75
CA TYR A 534 -9.28 3.88 -11.16
C TYR A 534 -8.59 3.98 -12.51
N ARG A 535 -9.21 4.69 -13.48
CA ARG A 535 -8.60 4.91 -14.80
C ARG A 535 -7.29 5.67 -14.71
N VAL A 536 -7.21 6.74 -13.92
CA VAL A 536 -5.96 7.50 -13.79
C VAL A 536 -4.87 6.67 -13.13
N TRP A 537 -5.23 5.81 -12.18
CA TRP A 537 -4.30 4.85 -11.58
C TRP A 537 -3.83 3.78 -12.56
N GLU A 538 -4.68 3.33 -13.46
CA GLU A 538 -4.31 2.39 -14.53
C GLU A 538 -3.46 3.02 -15.62
N GLU A 539 -3.65 4.31 -15.92
CA GLU A 539 -3.01 5.01 -17.04
C GLU A 539 -1.73 5.77 -16.65
N THR A 540 -1.48 6.00 -15.36
CA THR A 540 -0.33 6.78 -14.89
C THR A 540 1.00 6.15 -15.28
N LEU A 541 2.03 7.00 -15.46
CA LEU A 541 3.42 6.59 -15.60
C LEU A 541 4.22 6.76 -14.30
N ALA A 542 3.59 7.25 -13.24
CA ALA A 542 4.22 7.38 -11.93
C ALA A 542 4.36 5.99 -11.30
N THR A 543 5.57 5.65 -10.86
CA THR A 543 5.93 4.32 -10.34
C THR A 543 6.39 4.36 -8.88
N GLU A 544 6.08 5.43 -8.17
CA GLU A 544 6.55 5.68 -6.81
C GLU A 544 5.44 5.45 -5.78
N HIS A 545 5.84 5.31 -4.53
CA HIS A 545 4.92 5.20 -3.40
C HIS A 545 4.86 6.48 -2.53
N GLU A 546 5.74 7.45 -2.76
CA GLU A 546 5.83 8.69 -2.00
C GLU A 546 4.67 9.65 -2.28
N TYR A 547 4.30 10.43 -1.28
CA TYR A 547 3.14 11.32 -1.33
C TYR A 547 3.24 12.45 -2.37
N PHE A 548 4.43 12.88 -2.74
CA PHE A 548 4.61 13.98 -3.70
C PHE A 548 4.35 13.57 -5.16
N LEU A 549 3.99 12.31 -5.41
CA LEU A 549 3.42 11.92 -6.70
C LEU A 549 1.94 12.34 -6.84
N ALA A 550 1.26 12.70 -5.75
CA ALA A 550 -0.16 13.04 -5.78
C ALA A 550 -0.56 14.04 -6.88
N PRO A 551 0.22 15.11 -7.18
CA PRO A 551 -0.08 16.02 -8.29
C PRO A 551 -0.07 15.40 -9.69
N ALA A 552 0.66 14.29 -9.87
CA ALA A 552 0.68 13.54 -11.14
C ALA A 552 -0.59 12.71 -11.35
N ILE A 553 -1.27 12.35 -10.28
CA ILE A 553 -2.48 11.52 -10.30
C ILE A 553 -3.74 12.38 -10.18
N TYR A 554 -3.79 13.23 -9.15
CA TYR A 554 -4.99 14.01 -8.82
C TYR A 554 -4.92 15.41 -9.45
N THR A 555 -5.02 15.45 -10.78
CA THR A 555 -4.96 16.71 -11.54
C THR A 555 -6.19 17.61 -11.30
N PRO A 556 -6.11 18.92 -11.60
CA PRO A 556 -7.27 19.82 -11.51
C PRO A 556 -8.50 19.34 -12.31
N GLU A 557 -8.27 18.72 -13.48
CA GLU A 557 -9.30 18.19 -14.36
C GLU A 557 -10.00 16.97 -13.74
N LEU A 558 -9.23 16.07 -13.12
CA LEU A 558 -9.78 14.96 -12.37
C LEU A 558 -10.61 15.46 -11.20
N LEU A 559 -10.09 16.39 -10.40
CA LEU A 559 -10.80 16.96 -9.26
C LEU A 559 -12.11 17.62 -9.68
N ALA A 560 -12.13 18.36 -10.79
CA ALA A 560 -13.34 18.96 -11.34
C ALA A 560 -14.37 17.90 -11.74
N THR A 561 -13.92 16.80 -12.38
CA THR A 561 -14.75 15.65 -12.72
C THR A 561 -15.34 15.00 -11.48
N LEU A 562 -14.53 14.72 -10.46
CA LEU A 562 -14.98 14.09 -9.22
C LEU A 562 -16.00 14.95 -8.49
N ARG A 563 -15.78 16.28 -8.43
CA ARG A 563 -16.72 17.23 -7.84
C ARG A 563 -18.07 17.22 -8.55
N ALA A 564 -18.06 17.19 -9.88
CA ALA A 564 -19.30 17.13 -10.67
C ALA A 564 -20.07 15.82 -10.41
N ARG A 565 -19.39 14.69 -10.31
CA ARG A 565 -20.03 13.39 -10.01
C ARG A 565 -20.62 13.35 -8.59
N LEU A 566 -19.93 13.93 -7.60
CA LEU A 566 -20.49 14.03 -6.26
C LEU A 566 -21.70 14.97 -6.19
N ALA A 567 -21.71 16.05 -6.96
CA ALA A 567 -22.87 16.94 -7.06
C ALA A 567 -24.09 16.20 -7.63
N ASP A 568 -23.92 15.43 -8.71
CA ASP A 568 -24.97 14.58 -9.26
C ASP A 568 -25.44 13.52 -8.25
N ALA A 569 -24.53 12.85 -7.57
CA ALA A 569 -24.86 11.86 -6.52
C ALA A 569 -25.68 12.50 -5.37
N ASN A 570 -25.30 13.69 -4.91
CA ASN A 570 -26.06 14.44 -3.90
C ASN A 570 -27.46 14.79 -4.40
N GLN A 571 -27.61 15.24 -5.64
CA GLN A 571 -28.92 15.51 -6.25
C GLN A 571 -29.81 14.26 -6.29
N ARG A 572 -29.24 13.08 -6.63
CA ARG A 572 -29.96 11.79 -6.66
C ARG A 572 -30.44 11.37 -5.26
N LEU A 573 -29.68 11.66 -4.21
CA LEU A 573 -30.05 11.31 -2.84
C LEU A 573 -30.85 12.39 -2.10
N ALA A 574 -30.99 13.60 -2.65
CA ALA A 574 -31.74 14.67 -2.02
C ALA A 574 -33.18 14.27 -1.60
N PRO A 575 -33.95 13.49 -2.42
CA PRO A 575 -35.28 13.03 -2.01
C PRO A 575 -35.27 12.06 -0.83
N LEU A 576 -34.14 11.49 -0.46
CA LEU A 576 -34.00 10.58 0.68
C LEU A 576 -33.58 11.28 1.99
N ALA A 577 -33.02 12.49 1.91
CA ALA A 577 -32.42 13.18 3.06
C ALA A 577 -33.39 13.43 4.24
N GLY A 578 -34.71 13.52 3.96
CA GLY A 578 -35.76 13.67 4.98
C GLY A 578 -36.46 12.37 5.42
N ARG A 579 -36.09 11.22 4.83
CA ARG A 579 -36.75 9.95 5.12
C ARG A 579 -36.20 9.34 6.42
N GLY A 580 -37.10 8.81 7.24
CA GLY A 580 -36.75 8.21 8.53
C GLY A 580 -36.25 6.75 8.44
N ASP A 581 -36.38 6.10 7.29
CA ASP A 581 -36.01 4.69 7.14
C ASP A 581 -34.49 4.48 7.11
N ALA A 582 -34.06 3.32 7.65
CA ALA A 582 -32.64 3.01 7.83
C ALA A 582 -31.85 2.91 6.51
N ALA A 583 -32.48 2.48 5.42
CA ALA A 583 -31.81 2.35 4.14
C ALA A 583 -31.50 3.73 3.54
N SER A 584 -32.49 4.64 3.55
CA SER A 584 -32.31 6.02 3.09
C SER A 584 -31.22 6.74 3.89
N LYS A 585 -31.24 6.65 5.22
CA LYS A 585 -30.21 7.22 6.09
C LYS A 585 -28.83 6.69 5.74
N ARG A 586 -28.70 5.39 5.52
CA ARG A 586 -27.42 4.75 5.22
C ARG A 586 -26.83 5.21 3.87
N PHE A 587 -27.65 5.37 2.84
CA PHE A 587 -27.16 5.92 1.56
C PHE A 587 -26.66 7.37 1.70
N VAL A 588 -27.38 8.20 2.44
CA VAL A 588 -26.97 9.59 2.70
C VAL A 588 -25.67 9.64 3.51
N GLU A 589 -25.51 8.82 4.55
CA GLU A 589 -24.30 8.75 5.35
C GLU A 589 -23.09 8.26 4.54
N ARG A 590 -23.29 7.28 3.66
CA ARG A 590 -22.22 6.76 2.78
C ARG A 590 -21.78 7.79 1.73
N LEU A 591 -22.72 8.57 1.21
CA LEU A 591 -22.36 9.67 0.32
C LEU A 591 -21.63 10.80 1.08
N ARG A 592 -22.04 11.09 2.32
CA ARG A 592 -21.33 12.03 3.20
C ARG A 592 -19.89 11.58 3.47
N PHE A 593 -19.68 10.29 3.74
CA PHE A 593 -18.36 9.70 3.92
C PHE A 593 -17.46 9.93 2.69
N VAL A 594 -17.93 9.65 1.48
CA VAL A 594 -17.14 9.90 0.26
C VAL A 594 -16.95 11.40 0.01
N SER A 595 -17.97 12.23 0.28
CA SER A 595 -17.86 13.69 0.12
C SER A 595 -16.82 14.30 1.06
N LEU A 596 -16.68 13.80 2.28
CA LEU A 596 -15.63 14.21 3.20
C LEU A 596 -14.26 13.72 2.74
N GLY A 597 -14.14 12.48 2.24
CA GLY A 597 -12.92 11.98 1.61
C GLY A 597 -12.49 12.82 0.41
N PHE A 598 -13.44 13.26 -0.42
CA PHE A 598 -13.16 14.19 -1.51
C PHE A 598 -12.72 15.57 -1.00
N ALA A 599 -13.34 16.10 0.05
CA ALA A 599 -12.93 17.36 0.65
C ALA A 599 -11.49 17.30 1.22
N VAL A 600 -11.11 16.15 1.78
CA VAL A 600 -9.71 15.85 2.18
C VAL A 600 -8.80 15.96 0.97
N LEU A 601 -9.08 15.20 -0.09
CA LEU A 601 -8.30 15.18 -1.33
C LEU A 601 -8.20 16.58 -1.97
N GLU A 602 -9.32 17.26 -2.14
CA GLU A 602 -9.40 18.56 -2.80
C GLU A 602 -8.57 19.62 -2.07
N ASN A 603 -8.66 19.67 -0.74
CA ASN A 603 -7.89 20.62 0.06
C ASN A 603 -6.40 20.24 0.13
N TYR A 604 -6.05 18.96 0.15
CA TYR A 604 -4.66 18.52 0.05
C TYR A 604 -4.04 18.98 -1.28
N MET A 605 -4.73 18.81 -2.39
CA MET A 605 -4.26 19.24 -3.71
C MET A 605 -4.20 20.77 -3.83
N ALA A 606 -5.14 21.51 -3.22
CA ALA A 606 -5.09 22.96 -3.14
C ALA A 606 -3.87 23.43 -2.32
N MET A 607 -3.58 22.78 -1.19
CA MET A 607 -2.40 23.03 -0.36
C MET A 607 -1.11 22.79 -1.17
N THR A 608 -1.02 21.64 -1.82
CA THR A 608 0.16 21.25 -2.62
C THR A 608 0.39 22.24 -3.76
N ARG A 609 -0.64 22.61 -4.51
CA ARG A 609 -0.53 23.58 -5.59
C ARG A 609 -0.10 24.97 -5.09
N ALA A 610 -0.73 25.45 -4.03
CA ALA A 610 -0.38 26.75 -3.45
C ALA A 610 1.10 26.79 -3.02
N ALA A 611 1.59 25.73 -2.38
CA ALA A 611 2.98 25.65 -1.92
C ALA A 611 3.98 25.36 -3.05
N ALA A 612 3.71 24.32 -3.85
CA ALA A 612 4.68 23.79 -4.81
C ALA A 612 4.71 24.59 -6.12
N THR A 613 3.56 25.06 -6.61
CA THR A 613 3.42 25.76 -7.88
C THR A 613 3.41 27.27 -7.69
N ASP A 614 2.58 27.75 -6.76
CA ASP A 614 2.30 29.17 -6.62
C ASP A 614 3.21 29.89 -5.60
N THR A 615 3.96 29.14 -4.79
CA THR A 615 4.79 29.69 -3.69
C THR A 615 3.94 30.62 -2.78
N ASP A 616 2.69 30.24 -2.54
CA ASP A 616 1.75 30.91 -1.65
C ASP A 616 1.53 30.07 -0.38
N PHE A 617 2.43 30.25 0.57
CA PHE A 617 2.41 29.48 1.80
C PHE A 617 1.23 29.83 2.72
N ALA A 618 0.66 31.05 2.61
CA ALA A 618 -0.54 31.41 3.36
C ALA A 618 -1.76 30.62 2.85
N ALA A 619 -1.96 30.58 1.54
CA ALA A 619 -3.02 29.79 0.93
C ALA A 619 -2.80 28.28 1.17
N ALA A 620 -1.54 27.81 1.16
CA ALA A 620 -1.19 26.43 1.45
C ALA A 620 -1.58 26.03 2.88
N VAL A 621 -1.20 26.80 3.89
CA VAL A 621 -1.58 26.58 5.29
C VAL A 621 -3.11 26.54 5.44
N ALA A 622 -3.79 27.55 4.89
CA ALA A 622 -5.26 27.63 4.99
C ALA A 622 -5.97 26.43 4.32
N ALA A 623 -5.47 25.96 3.18
CA ALA A 623 -6.02 24.77 2.52
C ALA A 623 -5.72 23.50 3.32
N GLY A 624 -4.49 23.37 3.84
CA GLY A 624 -4.09 22.23 4.68
C GLY A 624 -4.97 22.11 5.93
N GLU A 625 -5.21 23.21 6.63
CA GLU A 625 -6.07 23.25 7.83
C GLU A 625 -7.53 22.89 7.50
N ARG A 626 -8.08 23.37 6.38
CA ARG A 626 -9.43 22.97 5.94
C ARG A 626 -9.52 21.47 5.64
N GLY A 627 -8.51 20.91 5.00
CA GLY A 627 -8.45 19.47 4.71
C GLY A 627 -8.34 18.62 5.97
N LEU A 628 -7.49 19.04 6.92
CA LEU A 628 -7.41 18.40 8.23
C LEU A 628 -8.74 18.49 9.01
N ALA A 629 -9.47 19.59 8.90
CA ALA A 629 -10.81 19.71 9.50
C ALA A 629 -11.84 18.78 8.84
N ALA A 630 -11.76 18.53 7.54
CA ALA A 630 -12.58 17.51 6.87
C ALA A 630 -12.20 16.10 7.33
N ARG A 631 -10.90 15.83 7.48
CA ARG A 631 -10.37 14.58 8.03
C ARG A 631 -10.90 14.33 9.45
N GLU A 632 -10.91 15.33 10.32
CA GLU A 632 -11.46 15.19 11.67
C GLU A 632 -12.95 14.80 11.66
N GLN A 633 -13.73 15.28 10.70
CA GLN A 633 -15.12 14.87 10.55
C GLN A 633 -15.26 13.40 10.12
N LEU A 634 -14.36 12.89 9.29
CA LEU A 634 -14.28 11.46 8.97
C LEU A 634 -13.93 10.63 10.21
N THR A 635 -12.92 11.05 10.97
CA THR A 635 -12.50 10.41 12.22
C THR A 635 -13.65 10.37 13.24
N ALA A 636 -14.45 11.45 13.30
CA ALA A 636 -15.62 11.54 14.19
C ALA A 636 -16.77 10.60 13.75
N MET A 637 -16.89 10.29 12.45
CA MET A 637 -17.85 9.28 11.98
C MET A 637 -17.43 7.86 12.43
N ASN A 638 -16.16 7.52 12.24
CA ASN A 638 -15.54 6.29 12.71
C ASN A 638 -14.01 6.43 12.71
N PRO A 639 -13.32 6.09 13.80
CA PRO A 639 -11.86 6.15 13.88
C PRO A 639 -11.12 5.33 12.83
N THR A 640 -11.73 4.30 12.25
CA THR A 640 -11.14 3.48 11.21
C THR A 640 -11.22 4.10 9.81
N PHE A 641 -11.91 5.23 9.65
CA PHE A 641 -12.04 5.87 8.33
C PHE A 641 -10.81 6.68 7.93
N THR A 642 -10.02 7.10 8.90
CA THR A 642 -8.79 7.86 8.69
C THR A 642 -7.60 7.11 9.27
N THR A 643 -6.40 7.38 8.74
CA THR A 643 -5.17 6.75 9.21
C THR A 643 -4.78 7.23 10.62
N TYR A 644 -3.68 7.37 11.06
CA TYR A 644 -3.10 7.72 12.35
C TYR A 644 -3.96 8.61 13.26
N LYS A 645 -3.79 8.49 14.57
CA LYS A 645 -4.26 9.44 15.59
C LYS A 645 -3.13 10.10 16.39
N THR A 646 -2.03 9.38 16.59
CA THR A 646 -1.02 9.76 17.57
C THR A 646 0.40 9.66 17.04
N ILE A 647 0.66 8.77 16.08
CA ILE A 647 2.02 8.51 15.61
C ILE A 647 2.33 9.42 14.43
N GLY A 648 3.46 10.13 14.54
CA GLY A 648 3.98 10.97 13.48
C GLY A 648 3.15 12.20 13.14
N GLU A 649 2.10 12.51 13.90
CA GLU A 649 1.23 13.66 13.62
C GLU A 649 1.97 15.01 13.60
N HIS A 650 3.16 15.07 14.17
CA HIS A 650 4.04 16.24 14.18
C HIS A 650 5.24 16.11 13.25
N GLY A 651 5.51 14.92 12.72
CA GLY A 651 6.57 14.66 11.75
C GLY A 651 6.21 15.11 10.33
N TYR A 652 7.22 15.44 9.53
CA TYR A 652 7.02 15.91 8.15
C TYR A 652 6.60 14.79 7.20
N ALA A 653 6.76 13.54 7.58
CA ALA A 653 6.23 12.40 6.85
C ALA A 653 4.69 12.36 6.83
N TRP A 654 4.03 13.09 7.74
CA TRP A 654 2.58 13.14 7.90
C TRP A 654 2.01 14.48 7.46
N TRP A 655 0.73 14.51 7.08
CA TRP A 655 0.08 15.74 6.62
C TRP A 655 0.16 16.91 7.62
N PRO A 656 -0.08 16.78 8.94
CA PRO A 656 0.09 17.90 9.87
C PRO A 656 1.53 18.46 9.88
N GLY A 657 2.53 17.61 9.73
CA GLY A 657 3.93 18.03 9.60
C GLY A 657 4.20 18.77 8.29
N GLU A 658 3.51 18.42 7.21
CA GLU A 658 3.59 19.11 5.93
C GLU A 658 2.98 20.53 6.04
N VAL A 659 1.84 20.68 6.70
CA VAL A 659 1.26 22.01 7.03
C VAL A 659 2.23 22.82 7.88
N LYS A 660 2.86 22.22 8.89
CA LYS A 660 3.88 22.85 9.71
C LYS A 660 5.07 23.33 8.87
N GLN A 661 5.51 22.58 7.88
CA GLN A 661 6.56 23.01 6.96
C GLN A 661 6.17 24.31 6.25
N TYR A 662 4.93 24.44 5.78
CA TYR A 662 4.46 25.68 5.13
C TYR A 662 4.29 26.83 6.11
N GLN A 663 3.91 26.56 7.36
CA GLN A 663 3.92 27.55 8.45
C GLN A 663 5.35 28.05 8.75
N GLU A 664 6.37 27.22 8.62
CA GLU A 664 7.78 27.61 8.78
C GLU A 664 8.32 28.37 7.57
N LEU A 665 7.84 28.13 6.35
CA LEU A 665 8.23 28.84 5.14
C LEU A 665 7.52 30.19 5.00
N LEU A 666 6.29 30.33 5.51
CA LEU A 666 5.50 31.57 5.41
C LEU A 666 6.22 32.81 5.93
N PRO A 667 6.89 32.80 7.09
CA PRO A 667 7.65 33.95 7.60
C PRO A 667 8.77 34.44 6.66
N LEU A 668 9.29 33.58 5.77
CA LEU A 668 10.35 33.95 4.83
C LEU A 668 9.84 34.83 3.68
N VAL A 669 8.54 34.86 3.44
CA VAL A 669 7.94 35.54 2.30
C VAL A 669 6.97 36.68 2.66
N ASN A 670 6.49 36.72 3.93
CA ASN A 670 5.44 37.65 4.39
C ASN A 670 5.93 38.92 5.11
N GLY A 671 7.24 39.13 5.19
CA GLY A 671 7.85 40.29 5.86
C GLY A 671 8.30 40.02 7.31
N SER A 672 7.94 38.88 7.94
CA SER A 672 8.30 38.60 9.34
C SER A 672 9.77 38.24 9.50
N LYS A 673 10.28 37.26 8.77
CA LYS A 673 11.70 36.83 8.75
C LYS A 673 12.37 37.09 7.40
N GLY A 674 11.57 37.36 6.39
CA GLY A 674 12.02 37.65 5.05
C GLY A 674 10.92 38.25 4.19
N GLN A 675 11.32 38.89 3.10
CA GLN A 675 10.44 39.45 2.10
C GLN A 675 10.66 38.74 0.77
N LEU A 676 9.62 38.23 0.16
CA LEU A 676 9.69 37.64 -1.18
C LEU A 676 10.23 38.66 -2.18
N VAL A 677 11.28 38.30 -2.89
CA VAL A 677 11.91 39.10 -3.95
C VAL A 677 11.45 38.63 -5.32
N ALA A 678 11.50 37.36 -5.58
CA ALA A 678 11.05 36.74 -6.83
C ALA A 678 10.75 35.25 -6.65
N LYS A 679 9.67 34.78 -7.29
CA LYS A 679 9.46 33.35 -7.54
C LYS A 679 10.31 32.99 -8.77
N LEU A 680 11.09 31.90 -8.70
CA LEU A 680 11.80 31.45 -9.89
C LEU A 680 10.80 30.90 -10.94
N PRO A 681 11.17 30.79 -12.22
CA PRO A 681 10.30 30.20 -13.22
C PRO A 681 9.77 28.82 -12.79
N LEU A 682 8.54 28.48 -13.17
CA LEU A 682 7.97 27.16 -12.92
C LEU A 682 8.55 26.13 -13.91
N VAL A 683 8.70 26.51 -15.17
CA VAL A 683 9.27 25.65 -16.21
C VAL A 683 10.75 25.94 -16.32
N TRP A 684 11.56 24.90 -16.29
CA TRP A 684 13.01 24.93 -16.42
C TRP A 684 13.43 24.12 -17.63
N ASN A 685 14.57 24.50 -18.22
CA ASN A 685 15.24 23.64 -19.17
C ASN A 685 16.04 22.61 -18.39
N TRP A 686 15.97 21.37 -18.83
CA TRP A 686 16.64 20.26 -18.18
C TRP A 686 17.39 19.41 -19.20
N ARG A 687 18.51 18.81 -18.78
CA ARG A 687 19.39 18.01 -19.64
C ARG A 687 19.98 16.87 -18.84
N ARG A 688 19.88 15.65 -19.36
CA ARG A 688 20.53 14.46 -18.78
C ARG A 688 22.04 14.51 -18.98
N ASP A 689 22.78 14.03 -18.00
CA ASP A 689 24.25 13.92 -18.01
C ASP A 689 24.65 12.48 -17.63
N GLU A 690 24.30 11.54 -18.47
CA GLU A 690 24.51 10.11 -18.23
C GLU A 690 25.98 9.73 -18.08
N LYS A 691 26.88 10.53 -18.67
CA LYS A 691 28.34 10.29 -18.70
C LYS A 691 29.10 11.18 -17.72
N ASP A 692 28.41 12.00 -16.95
CA ASP A 692 29.00 12.97 -16.04
C ASP A 692 30.05 13.89 -16.68
N VAL A 693 29.78 14.38 -17.88
CA VAL A 693 30.66 15.22 -18.63
C VAL A 693 30.37 16.71 -18.49
N GLY A 694 29.21 17.09 -17.97
CA GLY A 694 28.68 18.44 -17.97
C GLY A 694 29.58 19.45 -17.26
N VAL A 695 30.26 19.05 -16.18
CA VAL A 695 31.26 19.90 -15.49
C VAL A 695 32.48 20.14 -16.40
N LYS A 696 33.03 19.07 -16.97
CA LYS A 696 34.20 19.13 -17.84
C LYS A 696 33.94 19.97 -19.11
N GLU A 697 32.75 19.87 -19.66
CA GLU A 697 32.33 20.57 -20.86
C GLU A 697 31.74 21.96 -20.59
N ASN A 698 31.72 22.40 -19.33
CA ASN A 698 31.18 23.67 -18.88
C ASN A 698 29.71 23.92 -19.32
N TRP A 699 28.84 22.91 -19.18
CA TRP A 699 27.44 23.02 -19.56
C TRP A 699 26.73 24.19 -18.88
N PHE A 700 27.19 24.56 -17.72
CA PHE A 700 26.74 25.73 -16.96
C PHE A 700 27.05 27.09 -17.60
N ARG A 701 27.73 27.14 -18.74
CA ARG A 701 27.99 28.36 -19.54
C ARG A 701 27.49 28.23 -20.98
N GLN A 702 26.95 27.05 -21.33
CA GLN A 702 26.44 26.81 -22.66
C GLN A 702 25.06 27.46 -22.85
N PRO A 703 24.76 27.97 -24.06
CA PRO A 703 23.41 28.42 -24.38
C PRO A 703 22.45 27.28 -24.43
N ILE A 704 21.17 27.56 -24.11
CA ILE A 704 20.09 26.61 -24.20
C ILE A 704 19.67 26.48 -25.67
N ASP A 705 19.65 25.24 -26.17
CA ASP A 705 19.11 24.89 -27.47
C ASP A 705 17.93 23.92 -27.30
N LEU A 706 16.72 24.38 -27.55
CA LEU A 706 15.49 23.61 -27.50
C LEU A 706 15.00 23.15 -28.88
N ALA A 707 15.79 23.28 -29.94
CA ALA A 707 15.34 22.91 -31.29
C ALA A 707 14.89 21.45 -31.36
N ALA A 708 15.67 20.54 -30.78
CA ALA A 708 15.33 19.13 -30.73
C ALA A 708 14.01 18.85 -29.92
N TRP A 709 13.86 19.47 -28.75
CA TRP A 709 12.65 19.37 -27.93
C TRP A 709 11.41 19.90 -28.65
N ASN A 710 11.52 21.04 -29.30
CA ASN A 710 10.42 21.69 -30.00
C ASN A 710 9.98 20.94 -31.27
N SER A 711 10.84 20.08 -31.82
CA SER A 711 10.55 19.26 -32.99
C SER A 711 9.81 17.97 -32.68
N LEU A 712 9.73 17.58 -31.40
CA LEU A 712 9.02 16.34 -31.01
C LEU A 712 7.50 16.48 -31.19
N PRO A 713 6.84 15.40 -31.63
CA PRO A 713 5.38 15.36 -31.69
C PRO A 713 4.78 15.46 -30.30
N LYS A 714 3.61 16.06 -30.18
CA LYS A 714 2.88 16.20 -28.90
C LYS A 714 1.64 15.29 -28.93
N PRO A 715 1.35 14.53 -27.86
CA PRO A 715 2.13 14.37 -26.63
C PRO A 715 3.46 13.61 -26.85
N ILE A 716 4.48 13.93 -26.06
CA ILE A 716 5.81 13.32 -26.16
C ILE A 716 5.80 12.01 -25.35
N GLY A 717 6.05 10.89 -26.02
CA GLY A 717 6.21 9.60 -25.33
C GLY A 717 7.60 9.42 -24.67
N PRO A 718 7.74 8.45 -23.74
CA PRO A 718 9.03 8.18 -23.08
C PRO A 718 10.17 7.86 -24.05
N ALA A 719 9.92 7.10 -25.13
CA ALA A 719 10.94 6.72 -26.10
C ALA A 719 11.47 7.93 -26.90
N GLU A 720 10.57 8.80 -27.38
CA GLU A 720 10.90 10.02 -28.08
C GLU A 720 11.66 10.99 -27.17
N ARG A 721 11.23 11.09 -25.93
CA ARG A 721 11.90 11.91 -24.91
C ARG A 721 13.28 11.37 -24.57
N TRP A 722 13.41 10.04 -24.45
CA TRP A 722 14.70 9.41 -24.18
C TRP A 722 15.70 9.58 -25.31
N ALA A 723 15.24 9.64 -26.57
CA ALA A 723 16.09 9.91 -27.75
C ALA A 723 16.74 11.30 -27.76
N LEU A 724 16.33 12.21 -26.87
CA LEU A 724 16.97 13.52 -26.67
C LEU A 724 18.31 13.44 -25.91
N GLU A 725 18.95 12.30 -25.79
CA GLU A 725 20.18 12.09 -25.04
C GLU A 725 21.15 13.29 -25.14
N GLY A 726 21.46 13.88 -23.98
CA GLY A 726 22.37 15.05 -23.91
C GLY A 726 21.85 16.34 -24.58
N LYS A 727 20.56 16.43 -24.92
CA LYS A 727 19.90 17.66 -25.39
C LYS A 727 19.05 18.28 -24.28
N TRP A 728 18.72 19.57 -24.47
CA TRP A 728 17.82 20.28 -23.57
C TRP A 728 16.36 19.88 -23.82
N GLU A 729 15.64 19.71 -22.76
CA GLU A 729 14.19 19.49 -22.71
C GLU A 729 13.57 20.39 -21.63
N GLN A 730 12.25 20.47 -21.55
CA GLN A 730 11.56 21.28 -20.54
C GLN A 730 10.91 20.42 -19.48
N VAL A 731 11.07 20.81 -18.21
CA VAL A 731 10.46 20.18 -17.05
C VAL A 731 9.86 21.23 -16.10
N SER A 732 8.87 20.85 -15.32
CA SER A 732 8.29 21.72 -14.28
C SER A 732 9.04 21.54 -12.95
N ALA A 733 9.15 22.61 -12.18
CA ALA A 733 9.83 22.62 -10.87
C ALA A 733 8.91 22.21 -9.70
N ASP A 734 7.64 21.94 -9.96
CA ASP A 734 6.64 21.55 -8.96
C ASP A 734 6.28 20.06 -9.02
N LEU A 735 6.93 19.30 -9.91
CA LEU A 735 6.71 17.87 -10.08
C LEU A 735 8.05 17.20 -10.39
N TYR A 736 8.37 16.11 -9.71
CA TYR A 736 9.64 15.42 -9.92
C TYR A 736 9.70 14.68 -11.27
N LEU A 737 10.92 14.30 -11.68
CA LEU A 737 11.24 14.01 -13.09
C LEU A 737 10.44 12.88 -13.72
N GLN A 738 10.36 11.71 -13.08
CA GLN A 738 9.67 10.57 -13.70
C GLN A 738 8.15 10.77 -13.81
N ALA A 739 7.53 11.48 -12.86
CA ALA A 739 6.13 11.84 -12.93
C ALA A 739 5.81 12.78 -14.10
N GLN A 740 6.83 13.44 -14.65
CA GLN A 740 6.75 14.24 -15.87
C GLN A 740 7.10 13.44 -17.13
N GLY A 741 7.31 12.12 -17.03
CA GLY A 741 7.67 11.25 -18.14
C GLY A 741 9.16 11.28 -18.52
N VAL A 742 10.06 11.68 -17.61
CA VAL A 742 11.51 11.50 -17.80
C VAL A 742 11.86 10.04 -17.47
N LEU A 743 11.55 9.19 -18.43
CA LEU A 743 11.63 7.72 -18.32
C LEU A 743 12.44 7.15 -19.49
N GLY A 744 13.12 6.04 -19.26
CA GLY A 744 13.78 5.26 -20.31
C GLY A 744 12.77 4.54 -21.23
N PRO A 745 13.28 3.94 -22.35
CA PRO A 745 12.40 3.29 -23.35
C PRO A 745 11.56 2.15 -22.80
N ASP A 746 12.03 1.51 -21.74
CA ASP A 746 11.33 0.43 -21.01
C ASP A 746 10.65 0.92 -19.72
N TYR A 747 10.39 2.21 -19.63
CA TYR A 747 9.79 2.90 -18.47
C TYR A 747 10.65 2.83 -17.20
N GLN A 748 11.95 2.76 -17.36
CA GLN A 748 12.88 2.91 -16.25
C GLN A 748 13.02 4.39 -15.88
N SER A 749 12.92 4.72 -14.60
CA SER A 749 13.22 6.05 -14.08
C SER A 749 14.69 6.44 -14.36
N TYR A 750 14.90 7.69 -14.71
CA TYR A 750 16.26 8.19 -14.90
C TYR A 750 16.99 8.28 -13.56
N THR A 751 18.16 7.67 -13.49
CA THR A 751 19.13 7.82 -12.39
C THR A 751 20.44 8.35 -12.93
N GLY A 752 21.11 9.25 -12.19
CA GLY A 752 22.37 9.87 -12.61
C GLY A 752 22.39 11.38 -12.44
N HIS A 753 23.32 12.04 -13.14
CA HIS A 753 23.44 13.49 -13.11
C HIS A 753 22.48 14.16 -14.10
N GLY A 754 21.94 15.31 -13.72
CA GLY A 754 21.12 16.13 -14.57
C GLY A 754 21.35 17.62 -14.29
N TRP A 755 21.00 18.45 -15.26
CA TRP A 755 21.24 19.89 -15.22
C TRP A 755 19.93 20.63 -15.45
N TYR A 756 19.47 21.36 -14.45
CA TYR A 756 18.43 22.36 -14.61
C TYR A 756 19.04 23.69 -15.00
N GLN A 757 18.38 24.43 -15.86
CA GLN A 757 18.82 25.72 -16.28
C GLN A 757 17.66 26.68 -16.53
N THR A 758 17.65 27.89 -15.93
CA THR A 758 16.62 28.94 -16.04
C THR A 758 17.18 30.35 -16.00
N ASP A 759 16.68 31.45 -16.68
CA ASP A 759 17.07 32.89 -16.64
C ASP A 759 16.06 33.70 -15.77
N ILE A 760 16.52 34.62 -14.96
CA ILE A 760 15.69 35.55 -14.22
C ILE A 760 16.20 36.98 -14.42
N GLU A 761 15.28 37.92 -14.57
CA GLU A 761 15.61 39.34 -14.63
C GLU A 761 15.33 39.98 -13.28
N LEU A 762 16.36 40.68 -12.74
CA LEU A 762 16.28 41.34 -11.43
C LEU A 762 16.70 42.80 -11.54
N SER A 763 15.94 43.67 -10.88
CA SER A 763 16.32 45.07 -10.74
C SER A 763 17.39 45.27 -9.67
N GLY A 764 18.09 46.42 -9.70
CA GLY A 764 19.07 46.79 -8.67
C GLY A 764 18.49 46.80 -7.26
N ALA A 765 17.20 47.16 -7.12
CA ALA A 765 16.50 47.12 -5.82
C ALA A 765 16.21 45.70 -5.34
N GLN A 766 16.00 44.75 -6.24
CA GLN A 766 15.74 43.35 -5.89
C GLN A 766 17.01 42.62 -5.41
N ILE A 767 18.17 42.92 -5.96
CA ILE A 767 19.43 42.28 -5.60
C ILE A 767 20.12 42.88 -4.38
N ALA A 768 19.58 43.97 -3.82
CA ALA A 768 20.17 44.67 -2.68
C ALA A 768 19.91 43.89 -1.35
N GLY A 769 20.94 43.87 -0.47
CA GLY A 769 20.85 43.33 0.88
C GLY A 769 21.06 41.82 0.98
N PRO A 770 20.68 41.19 2.11
CA PRO A 770 20.92 39.78 2.41
C PRO A 770 19.97 38.88 1.62
N LEU A 771 20.31 38.64 0.38
CA LEU A 771 19.50 37.85 -0.55
C LEU A 771 19.78 36.35 -0.36
N ARG A 772 18.70 35.55 -0.27
CA ARG A 772 18.73 34.10 -0.13
C ARG A 772 17.89 33.41 -1.19
N LEU A 773 18.38 32.26 -1.66
CA LEU A 773 17.66 31.35 -2.55
C LEU A 773 17.19 30.15 -1.76
N LYS A 774 15.87 29.93 -1.72
CA LYS A 774 15.24 28.80 -1.04
C LYS A 774 14.68 27.81 -2.04
N PHE A 775 15.05 26.55 -1.87
CA PHE A 775 14.46 25.38 -2.51
C PHE A 775 13.58 24.67 -1.48
N PRO A 776 12.25 24.74 -1.57
CA PRO A 776 11.37 24.05 -0.61
C PRO A 776 11.32 22.54 -0.80
N GLY A 777 11.79 22.02 -1.94
CA GLY A 777 11.86 20.59 -2.22
C GLY A 777 12.68 20.30 -3.48
N ILE A 778 13.87 19.76 -3.30
CA ILE A 778 14.74 19.25 -4.37
C ILE A 778 15.53 18.03 -3.87
N PHE A 779 15.49 16.94 -4.61
CA PHE A 779 16.21 15.70 -4.30
C PHE A 779 17.45 15.60 -5.19
N ASN A 780 18.58 15.13 -4.75
CA ASN A 780 19.11 14.91 -3.41
C ASN A 780 20.43 15.68 -3.25
N GLU A 781 21.51 15.29 -3.96
CA GLU A 781 22.76 16.04 -4.04
C GLU A 781 22.68 17.12 -5.10
N CYS A 782 23.06 18.35 -4.78
CA CYS A 782 22.87 19.51 -5.66
C CYS A 782 24.03 20.49 -5.60
N TRP A 783 24.42 21.02 -6.77
CA TRP A 783 25.37 22.12 -6.94
C TRP A 783 24.65 23.31 -7.58
N LEU A 784 24.73 24.45 -6.95
CA LEU A 784 24.12 25.69 -7.40
C LEU A 784 25.16 26.56 -8.12
N TYR A 785 24.78 27.04 -9.26
CA TYR A 785 25.54 27.90 -10.11
C TYR A 785 24.79 29.25 -10.39
N VAL A 786 25.36 30.54 -10.23
CA VAL A 786 24.82 31.89 -10.55
C VAL A 786 25.77 32.68 -11.46
N ASN A 787 25.36 33.03 -12.70
CA ASN A 787 26.12 33.80 -13.67
C ASN A 787 27.49 33.23 -14.06
N GLY A 788 27.61 31.91 -14.19
CA GLY A 788 28.87 31.32 -14.58
C GLY A 788 29.83 30.98 -13.39
N GLU A 789 29.41 31.13 -12.09
CA GLU A 789 30.23 30.85 -10.89
C GLU A 789 29.54 29.92 -9.92
N MET A 790 30.21 29.00 -9.28
CA MET A 790 29.65 28.10 -8.24
C MET A 790 29.39 28.81 -6.91
N VAL A 791 28.24 28.66 -6.38
CA VAL A 791 27.83 29.32 -5.16
C VAL A 791 27.72 28.37 -4.00
N ALA A 792 27.20 27.16 -4.21
CA ALA A 792 26.99 26.21 -3.13
C ALA A 792 26.90 24.74 -3.60
N HIS A 793 27.20 23.82 -2.70
CA HIS A 793 27.00 22.38 -2.86
C HIS A 793 26.27 21.83 -1.64
N ARG A 794 25.22 21.05 -1.87
CA ARG A 794 24.59 20.19 -0.87
C ARG A 794 25.00 18.75 -1.13
N PRO A 795 25.75 18.12 -0.20
CA PRO A 795 26.20 16.74 -0.38
C PRO A 795 25.04 15.74 -0.37
N PHE A 796 25.27 14.56 -0.92
CA PHE A 796 24.32 13.46 -0.94
C PHE A 796 23.92 12.99 0.47
N GLN A 797 22.63 12.77 0.67
CA GLN A 797 22.06 12.22 1.90
C GLN A 797 21.60 10.77 1.66
N GLY A 798 22.40 9.79 2.09
CA GLY A 798 22.17 8.38 1.81
C GLY A 798 20.96 7.76 2.52
N VAL A 799 20.48 8.41 3.60
CA VAL A 799 19.30 7.97 4.37
C VAL A 799 18.24 9.07 4.35
N TRP A 800 17.77 9.41 3.15
CA TRP A 800 16.89 10.55 2.89
C TRP A 800 15.56 10.51 3.65
N TRP A 801 15.03 9.35 3.96
CA TRP A 801 13.78 9.21 4.73
C TRP A 801 13.89 9.71 6.17
N MET A 802 15.10 9.84 6.72
CA MET A 802 15.31 10.35 8.08
C MET A 802 15.09 11.86 8.21
N ASN A 803 15.01 12.61 7.11
CA ASN A 803 14.67 14.03 7.15
C ASN A 803 13.17 14.29 6.92
N ASP A 804 12.32 13.31 7.15
CA ASP A 804 10.87 13.37 6.95
C ASP A 804 10.46 13.82 5.53
N TYR A 805 11.27 13.50 4.53
CA TYR A 805 11.03 13.82 3.10
C TYR A 805 10.90 15.32 2.80
N ARG A 806 11.51 16.21 3.61
CA ARG A 806 11.46 17.66 3.38
C ARG A 806 12.27 18.12 2.19
N PHE A 807 13.50 17.63 2.04
CA PHE A 807 14.45 17.97 1.00
C PHE A 807 14.63 19.48 0.74
N GLU A 808 14.55 20.29 1.79
CA GLU A 808 14.76 21.72 1.70
C GLU A 808 16.23 22.06 1.56
N TRP A 809 16.49 23.11 0.80
CA TRP A 809 17.83 23.67 0.68
C TRP A 809 17.75 25.20 0.65
N GLU A 810 18.62 25.87 1.39
CA GLU A 810 18.71 27.31 1.44
C GLU A 810 20.16 27.75 1.24
N VAL A 811 20.37 28.75 0.36
CA VAL A 811 21.68 29.24 -0.02
C VAL A 811 21.74 30.75 0.13
N ASP A 812 22.81 31.25 0.76
CA ASP A 812 23.14 32.68 0.74
C ASP A 812 23.67 33.07 -0.66
N VAL A 813 22.97 33.97 -1.30
CA VAL A 813 23.29 34.42 -2.66
C VAL A 813 23.49 35.94 -2.71
N ALA A 814 23.78 36.58 -1.58
CA ALA A 814 24.09 38.00 -1.49
C ALA A 814 25.31 38.33 -2.35
N GLY A 815 25.17 39.34 -3.21
CA GLY A 815 26.25 39.78 -4.13
C GLY A 815 26.52 38.85 -5.32
N LYS A 816 25.78 37.75 -5.48
CA LYS A 816 25.94 36.82 -6.61
C LYS A 816 25.10 37.20 -7.84
N PHE A 817 24.03 37.96 -7.65
CA PHE A 817 23.19 38.48 -8.73
C PHE A 817 23.58 39.91 -9.14
N LYS A 818 23.33 40.24 -10.41
CA LYS A 818 23.51 41.57 -11.02
C LYS A 818 22.13 42.13 -11.44
N ALA A 819 22.04 43.44 -11.61
CA ALA A 819 20.89 44.05 -12.24
C ALA A 819 20.76 43.64 -13.70
N GLY A 820 19.53 43.32 -14.13
CA GLY A 820 19.26 42.77 -15.45
C GLY A 820 19.18 41.25 -15.42
N LYS A 821 19.51 40.65 -16.55
CA LYS A 821 19.46 39.23 -16.79
C LYS A 821 20.52 38.47 -15.98
N ASN A 822 20.06 37.53 -15.22
CA ASN A 822 20.89 36.59 -14.45
C ASN A 822 20.56 35.17 -14.86
N SER A 823 21.55 34.44 -14.75
CA SER A 823 21.60 33.10 -15.10
C SER A 823 21.67 32.15 -13.83
N ILE A 824 20.83 31.05 -13.59
CA ILE A 824 20.86 30.06 -12.48
C ILE A 824 20.86 28.60 -13.02
N VAL A 825 21.83 27.71 -12.81
CA VAL A 825 21.82 26.25 -13.11
C VAL A 825 21.96 25.44 -11.84
N ILE A 826 21.36 24.33 -11.82
CA ILE A 826 21.50 23.34 -10.78
C ILE A 826 21.95 22.05 -11.45
N ARG A 827 23.17 21.62 -11.15
CA ARG A 827 23.53 20.23 -11.35
C ARG A 827 22.96 19.44 -10.19
N HIS A 828 22.27 18.36 -10.46
CA HIS A 828 21.84 17.43 -9.42
C HIS A 828 22.33 16.02 -9.71
N HIS A 829 22.54 15.23 -8.67
CA HIS A 829 22.76 13.80 -8.75
C HIS A 829 21.57 13.08 -8.15
N ASN A 830 20.98 12.21 -8.94
CA ASN A 830 19.81 11.43 -8.61
C ASN A 830 20.12 9.92 -8.70
N PRO A 831 20.60 9.30 -7.62
CA PRO A 831 20.91 7.87 -7.64
C PRO A 831 19.70 6.97 -7.46
N HIS A 832 18.55 7.52 -7.04
CA HIS A 832 17.32 6.80 -6.76
C HIS A 832 16.30 6.94 -7.90
N HIS A 833 15.28 6.08 -7.89
CA HIS A 833 14.23 6.03 -8.93
C HIS A 833 13.33 7.28 -8.97
N PHE A 834 13.29 8.12 -7.94
CA PHE A 834 12.69 9.45 -8.01
C PHE A 834 13.74 10.56 -7.88
N GLY A 835 13.45 11.77 -8.35
CA GLY A 835 14.38 12.89 -8.20
C GLY A 835 14.00 14.18 -8.88
N GLY A 836 14.86 15.16 -8.69
CA GLY A 836 14.68 16.51 -9.20
C GLY A 836 13.93 17.45 -8.26
N MET A 837 13.52 18.60 -8.78
CA MET A 837 12.69 19.57 -8.04
C MET A 837 11.23 19.13 -8.04
N PHE A 838 10.54 19.31 -6.92
CA PHE A 838 9.11 19.05 -6.78
C PHE A 838 8.36 20.15 -6.00
N ARG A 839 9.07 21.26 -5.69
CA ARG A 839 8.47 22.52 -5.19
C ARG A 839 9.28 23.68 -5.76
N ARG A 840 8.56 24.68 -6.29
CA ARG A 840 9.11 25.84 -6.97
C ARG A 840 10.03 26.67 -6.08
N PRO A 841 11.29 26.90 -6.43
CA PRO A 841 12.20 27.72 -5.63
C PRO A 841 11.89 29.21 -5.73
N PHE A 842 12.36 29.97 -4.73
CA PHE A 842 12.15 31.41 -4.67
C PHE A 842 13.32 32.16 -4.04
N LEU A 843 13.47 33.43 -4.44
CA LEU A 843 14.40 34.39 -3.83
C LEU A 843 13.65 35.19 -2.76
N TYR A 844 14.27 35.38 -1.63
CA TYR A 844 13.78 36.24 -0.60
C TYR A 844 14.93 37.06 0.04
N ARG A 845 14.57 38.23 0.57
CA ARG A 845 15.49 39.04 1.35
C ARG A 845 15.27 38.74 2.82
N ALA A 846 16.30 38.25 3.49
CA ALA A 846 16.24 38.02 4.92
C ALA A 846 16.09 39.36 5.68
N VAL A 847 15.19 39.40 6.63
CA VAL A 847 15.10 40.54 7.57
C VAL A 847 16.14 40.26 8.66
N THR A 848 17.06 41.23 8.84
CA THR A 848 18.02 41.14 9.94
C THR A 848 17.28 41.34 11.25
N PRO A 849 17.44 40.50 12.28
CA PRO A 849 16.75 40.63 13.56
C PRO A 849 17.02 41.94 14.25
#